data_027366cedf254f5f4fcd5ca9a26fcadd
#
_entry.id   027366cedf254f5f4fcd5ca9a26fcadd
#
_cell.length_a   1.000
_cell.length_b   1.000
_cell.length_c   1.000
_cell.angle_alpha   90.00
_cell.angle_beta   90.00
_cell.angle_gamma   90.00
#
_symmetry.space_group_name_H-M   'P 1'
#
loop_
_entity.id
_entity.type
_entity.pdbx_description
1 polymer ?
#
loop_
_entity_poly.entity_id
_entity_poly.type
_entity_poly.pdbx_seq_one_letter_code
_entity_poly.pdbx_strand_id
1 'polypeptide(L)'
;MKIRAFRETLLSSILILLSMILYSQNIDSLSFRIVSRNSFYSYEEKGEFLLDIPPAFRKNSLSVTVTIGENTVASWNGKSGDNIVRLPFLINLKPADYKVEARIDCRAIPGERYVAKTDLLILGYKSNEVKTDKLTGGLIVNKLPFFPFGFYCYSPGYPTLPEEEIVKGFNVMSPYQKITPESYNERNAYMDRCAELGMKVHYNLLSVSGGGGVGSKIEGLSESEKKERLIAEIKSFRDHPALLGWYISDEPNGKSITPDQLEEIYKTVKENDPWHPVSIVFMAPFLNAKIYSDALDIVMADPYPIPDHSVSLPGDVASQLKTEFRGKKPFWIVPQAFGGGELWSREPTLQEIRSMTWQSIINGATGIQYFVRQGLSYFPKSAATWAECGRMAVEVAELTPWLLSDEETLAVQSNSGNVIVTSRTHNGQLVIIAVNKINEPVSVSFRVTGLSAGQARVMFENRFVSYRVGIIKDQLSALGSQVYLINTKPDNQTAGASTANLMTDAGFEDLSGPGLPSACYARPGGDRGATYFLDSREYFEGNHSLRIITPKENKSLGIRFFPFYVKAGASYTISIWAKSDPDQRLISVTIPEKGRLYEKNEKPQYIEIQLGEFGRARFVADKEWRQYVTFVTIPKDTLTRFKTNLILRMPGQGVAWFDNVKVTEDR
;
A
#
# COMPACT_ATOMS: atom_id res chain seq x y z
N MET A 1 35.91 53.87 17.82
CA MET A 1 35.02 54.26 16.72
C MET A 1 34.79 53.14 15.69
N LYS A 2 35.80 52.45 15.21
CA LYS A 2 35.65 51.39 14.17
C LYS A 2 34.84 50.13 14.61
N ILE A 3 34.90 49.72 15.90
CA ILE A 3 34.18 48.53 16.41
C ILE A 3 32.66 48.78 16.53
N ARG A 4 32.25 50.01 16.82
CA ARG A 4 30.83 50.40 16.93
C ARG A 4 30.15 50.44 15.56
N ALA A 5 30.82 50.96 14.52
CA ALA A 5 30.33 50.98 13.16
C ALA A 5 30.19 49.58 12.57
N PHE A 6 31.12 48.67 12.88
CA PHE A 6 31.04 47.27 12.43
C PHE A 6 29.88 46.51 13.09
N ARG A 7 29.58 46.75 14.35
CA ARG A 7 28.41 46.15 15.03
C ARG A 7 27.07 46.67 14.49
N GLU A 8 26.99 47.94 14.16
CA GLU A 8 25.76 48.53 13.60
C GLU A 8 25.51 48.04 12.17
N THR A 9 26.55 47.84 11.35
CA THR A 9 26.44 47.26 10.00
C THR A 9 26.06 45.81 10.04
N LEU A 10 26.61 45.02 10.98
CA LEU A 10 26.28 43.61 11.15
C LEU A 10 24.82 43.40 11.64
N LEU A 11 24.38 44.23 12.58
CA LEU A 11 22.99 44.24 13.07
C LEU A 11 22.00 44.62 11.94
N SER A 12 22.33 45.63 11.14
CA SER A 12 21.49 46.01 9.99
C SER A 12 21.41 44.93 8.95
N SER A 13 22.54 44.24 8.66
CA SER A 13 22.55 43.12 7.71
C SER A 13 21.74 41.90 8.22
N ILE A 14 21.82 41.59 9.52
CA ILE A 14 21.02 40.54 10.17
C ILE A 14 19.52 40.89 10.15
N LEU A 15 19.16 42.15 10.43
CA LEU A 15 17.78 42.61 10.38
C LEU A 15 17.21 42.55 8.94
N ILE A 16 18.00 42.91 7.94
CA ILE A 16 17.61 42.81 6.51
C ILE A 16 17.47 41.35 6.11
N LEU A 17 18.37 40.45 6.53
CA LEU A 17 18.26 39.03 6.30
C LEU A 17 17.03 38.42 6.98
N LEU A 18 16.77 38.75 8.25
CA LEU A 18 15.56 38.35 8.97
C LEU A 18 14.28 38.89 8.32
N SER A 19 14.30 40.16 7.86
CA SER A 19 13.15 40.73 7.14
C SER A 19 12.93 40.07 5.79
N MET A 20 13.99 39.70 5.05
CA MET A 20 13.88 38.93 3.80
C MET A 20 13.37 37.52 4.04
N ILE A 21 13.83 36.84 5.11
CA ILE A 21 13.33 35.52 5.49
C ILE A 21 11.85 35.58 5.92
N LEU A 22 11.48 36.55 6.74
CA LEU A 22 10.09 36.82 7.15
C LEU A 22 9.22 37.23 5.97
N TYR A 23 9.76 37.97 4.99
CA TYR A 23 9.06 38.39 3.79
C TYR A 23 8.89 37.21 2.80
N SER A 24 9.90 36.34 2.64
CA SER A 24 9.77 35.12 1.84
C SER A 24 8.79 34.12 2.44
N GLN A 25 8.80 33.94 3.76
CA GLN A 25 7.81 33.09 4.46
C GLN A 25 6.38 33.66 4.38
N ASN A 26 6.23 35.00 4.32
CA ASN A 26 4.92 35.64 4.11
C ASN A 26 4.41 35.52 2.66
N ILE A 27 5.28 35.50 1.65
CA ILE A 27 4.86 35.37 0.25
C ILE A 27 4.32 33.96 -0.01
N ASP A 28 4.96 32.92 0.48
CA ASP A 28 4.47 31.53 0.35
C ASP A 28 3.13 31.32 1.10
N SER A 29 2.89 32.09 2.18
CA SER A 29 1.65 32.01 2.95
C SER A 29 0.44 32.67 2.26
N LEU A 30 0.64 33.41 1.17
CA LEU A 30 -0.39 34.13 0.42
C LEU A 30 -0.61 33.59 -1.00
N SER A 31 0.20 32.63 -1.47
CA SER A 31 0.12 32.11 -2.83
C SER A 31 -0.84 30.94 -2.95
N PHE A 32 -1.82 31.06 -3.85
CA PHE A 32 -2.63 29.93 -4.28
C PHE A 32 -1.80 28.99 -5.15
N ARG A 33 -1.97 27.69 -4.95
CA ARG A 33 -1.31 26.69 -5.76
C ARG A 33 -2.35 25.73 -6.35
N ILE A 34 -2.28 25.53 -7.68
CA ILE A 34 -3.10 24.52 -8.36
C ILE A 34 -2.19 23.41 -8.90
N VAL A 35 -2.66 22.17 -8.83
CA VAL A 35 -2.00 21.00 -9.43
C VAL A 35 -3.03 20.05 -10.03
N SER A 36 -2.63 19.29 -11.06
CA SER A 36 -3.39 18.13 -11.51
C SER A 36 -3.34 17.05 -10.43
N ARG A 37 -4.48 16.42 -10.07
CA ARG A 37 -4.54 15.35 -9.06
C ARG A 37 -3.62 14.18 -9.43
N ASN A 38 -3.80 13.62 -10.63
CA ASN A 38 -2.93 12.57 -11.13
C ASN A 38 -1.71 13.16 -11.83
N SER A 39 -0.59 12.44 -11.82
CA SER A 39 0.62 12.83 -12.54
C SER A 39 0.36 13.01 -14.04
N PHE A 40 -0.54 12.23 -14.61
CA PHE A 40 -1.08 12.36 -15.96
C PHE A 40 -2.44 11.66 -16.03
N TYR A 41 -3.20 11.91 -17.12
CA TYR A 41 -4.41 11.18 -17.46
C TYR A 41 -4.25 10.46 -18.79
N SER A 42 -4.99 9.35 -18.99
CA SER A 42 -4.87 8.51 -20.19
C SER A 42 -6.19 7.88 -20.61
N TYR A 43 -6.88 7.18 -19.69
CA TYR A 43 -8.13 6.45 -19.94
C TYR A 43 -9.33 7.08 -19.23
N GLU A 44 -9.07 7.99 -18.30
CA GLU A 44 -10.13 8.60 -17.50
C GLU A 44 -10.98 9.56 -18.33
N GLU A 45 -12.29 9.50 -18.14
CA GLU A 45 -13.23 10.48 -18.73
C GLU A 45 -13.28 11.79 -17.93
N LYS A 46 -12.90 11.73 -16.67
CA LYS A 46 -12.90 12.86 -15.73
C LYS A 46 -11.55 13.00 -15.05
N GLY A 47 -11.07 14.21 -14.97
CA GLY A 47 -9.92 14.60 -14.19
C GLY A 47 -10.31 15.52 -13.04
N GLU A 48 -9.32 15.87 -12.22
CA GLU A 48 -9.50 16.73 -11.07
C GLU A 48 -8.27 17.60 -10.87
N PHE A 49 -8.48 18.91 -10.70
CA PHE A 49 -7.45 19.80 -10.18
C PHE A 49 -7.64 19.98 -8.68
N LEU A 50 -6.53 20.12 -7.99
CA LEU A 50 -6.46 20.40 -6.56
C LEU A 50 -5.96 21.82 -6.36
N LEU A 51 -6.81 22.69 -5.81
CA LEU A 51 -6.45 24.07 -5.48
C LEU A 51 -6.16 24.15 -3.98
N ASP A 52 -4.92 24.42 -3.62
CA ASP A 52 -4.49 24.67 -2.24
C ASP A 52 -4.77 26.12 -1.88
N ILE A 53 -5.55 26.32 -0.80
CA ILE A 53 -5.97 27.64 -0.35
C ILE A 53 -5.08 28.10 0.80
N PRO A 54 -4.38 29.23 0.63
CA PRO A 54 -3.56 29.80 1.69
C PRO A 54 -4.37 30.08 2.97
N PRO A 55 -3.77 29.94 4.16
CA PRO A 55 -4.47 30.14 5.44
C PRO A 55 -5.23 31.45 5.55
N ALA A 56 -4.70 32.53 4.99
CA ALA A 56 -5.32 33.85 5.01
C ALA A 56 -6.66 33.94 4.27
N PHE A 57 -6.91 33.03 3.30
CA PHE A 57 -8.12 33.04 2.49
C PHE A 57 -9.14 31.97 2.91
N ARG A 58 -8.77 31.09 3.83
CA ARG A 58 -9.72 30.10 4.39
C ARG A 58 -10.86 30.82 5.09
N LYS A 59 -12.09 30.31 4.90
CA LYS A 59 -13.35 30.91 5.36
C LYS A 59 -13.85 32.09 4.52
N ASN A 60 -13.08 32.61 3.56
CA ASN A 60 -13.56 33.64 2.64
C ASN A 60 -14.38 33.02 1.49
N SER A 61 -15.31 33.77 0.95
CA SER A 61 -16.00 33.38 -0.28
C SER A 61 -15.09 33.61 -1.47
N LEU A 62 -14.77 32.55 -2.19
CA LEU A 62 -13.90 32.56 -3.37
C LEU A 62 -14.70 32.19 -4.60
N SER A 63 -14.32 32.75 -5.75
CA SER A 63 -14.75 32.34 -7.08
C SER A 63 -13.51 31.90 -7.86
N VAL A 64 -13.55 30.67 -8.38
CA VAL A 64 -12.42 30.06 -9.09
C VAL A 64 -12.86 29.69 -10.50
N THR A 65 -12.06 30.07 -11.50
CA THR A 65 -12.22 29.67 -12.90
C THR A 65 -10.92 29.07 -13.39
N VAL A 66 -10.97 27.84 -13.91
CA VAL A 66 -9.80 27.14 -14.47
C VAL A 66 -9.92 27.07 -15.97
N THR A 67 -8.87 27.48 -16.68
CA THR A 67 -8.82 27.53 -18.15
C THR A 67 -7.64 26.75 -18.72
N ILE A 68 -7.85 26.19 -19.91
CA ILE A 68 -6.82 25.66 -20.79
C ILE A 68 -6.91 26.44 -22.10
N GLY A 69 -5.91 27.29 -22.35
CA GLY A 69 -6.04 28.32 -23.40
C GLY A 69 -7.21 29.26 -23.12
N GLU A 70 -8.12 29.40 -24.08
CA GLU A 70 -9.33 30.23 -23.93
C GLU A 70 -10.53 29.47 -23.33
N ASN A 71 -10.45 28.14 -23.20
CA ASN A 71 -11.56 27.32 -22.78
C ASN A 71 -11.61 27.17 -21.24
N THR A 72 -12.75 27.50 -20.64
CA THR A 72 -13.03 27.18 -19.23
C THR A 72 -13.33 25.69 -19.09
N VAL A 73 -12.54 25.00 -18.27
CA VAL A 73 -12.64 23.54 -18.03
C VAL A 73 -13.23 23.19 -16.68
N ALA A 74 -13.07 24.08 -15.68
CA ALA A 74 -13.68 23.91 -14.37
C ALA A 74 -14.01 25.27 -13.74
N SER A 75 -15.02 25.31 -12.87
CA SER A 75 -15.37 26.48 -12.07
C SER A 75 -15.88 26.06 -10.70
N TRP A 76 -15.63 26.91 -9.68
CA TRP A 76 -16.12 26.68 -8.33
C TRP A 76 -16.39 28.00 -7.62
N ASN A 77 -17.46 28.02 -6.83
CA ASN A 77 -17.82 29.17 -6.01
C ASN A 77 -18.21 28.68 -4.61
N GLY A 78 -17.61 29.22 -3.59
CA GLY A 78 -17.93 28.81 -2.23
C GLY A 78 -17.00 29.36 -1.15
N LYS A 79 -17.18 28.82 0.06
CA LYS A 79 -16.23 28.96 1.17
C LYS A 79 -15.56 27.62 1.36
N SER A 80 -14.26 27.59 1.42
CA SER A 80 -13.55 26.38 1.77
C SER A 80 -13.36 26.31 3.27
N GLY A 81 -13.89 25.24 3.88
CA GLY A 81 -13.51 24.82 5.22
C GLY A 81 -12.16 24.14 5.26
N ASP A 82 -11.76 23.55 4.15
CA ASP A 82 -10.55 22.75 3.96
C ASP A 82 -9.43 23.51 3.26
N ASN A 83 -8.23 22.96 3.36
CA ASN A 83 -7.05 23.52 2.73
C ASN A 83 -7.05 23.31 1.21
N ILE A 84 -7.79 22.32 0.69
CA ILE A 84 -7.79 21.90 -0.71
C ILE A 84 -9.22 21.93 -1.24
N VAL A 85 -9.42 22.62 -2.36
CA VAL A 85 -10.64 22.57 -3.16
C VAL A 85 -10.44 21.65 -4.35
N ARG A 86 -11.34 20.69 -4.52
CA ARG A 86 -11.36 19.74 -5.64
C ARG A 86 -12.16 20.36 -6.79
N LEU A 87 -11.58 20.38 -7.97
CA LEU A 87 -12.11 21.02 -9.18
C LEU A 87 -12.21 19.97 -10.29
N PRO A 88 -13.33 19.24 -10.40
CA PRO A 88 -13.51 18.21 -11.43
C PRO A 88 -13.64 18.85 -12.81
N PHE A 89 -13.13 18.17 -13.84
CA PHE A 89 -13.27 18.54 -15.25
C PHE A 89 -13.42 17.30 -16.15
N LEU A 90 -13.99 17.51 -17.35
CA LEU A 90 -14.10 16.46 -18.37
C LEU A 90 -12.83 16.43 -19.23
N ILE A 91 -12.33 15.23 -19.50
CA ILE A 91 -11.13 15.02 -20.32
C ILE A 91 -11.55 14.77 -21.76
N ASN A 92 -11.70 15.85 -22.53
CA ASN A 92 -11.93 15.82 -23.97
C ASN A 92 -10.68 16.35 -24.72
N LEU A 93 -9.49 15.91 -24.27
CA LEU A 93 -8.21 16.43 -24.74
C LEU A 93 -7.42 15.31 -25.43
N LYS A 94 -6.67 15.67 -26.47
CA LYS A 94 -5.73 14.73 -27.12
C LYS A 94 -4.46 14.59 -26.28
N PRO A 95 -3.68 13.50 -26.45
CA PRO A 95 -2.38 13.39 -25.82
C PRO A 95 -1.47 14.60 -26.13
N ALA A 96 -1.12 15.34 -25.10
CA ALA A 96 -0.23 16.50 -25.12
C ALA A 96 0.00 17.03 -23.70
N ASP A 97 0.92 18.00 -23.58
CA ASP A 97 1.12 18.82 -22.38
C ASP A 97 0.36 20.14 -22.51
N TYR A 98 -0.52 20.41 -21.56
CA TYR A 98 -1.40 21.58 -21.56
C TYR A 98 -1.05 22.53 -20.41
N LYS A 99 -0.95 23.82 -20.71
CA LYS A 99 -0.81 24.87 -19.69
C LYS A 99 -2.17 25.22 -19.12
N VAL A 100 -2.30 25.15 -17.79
CA VAL A 100 -3.52 25.39 -17.03
C VAL A 100 -3.36 26.65 -16.19
N GLU A 101 -4.36 27.51 -16.23
CA GLU A 101 -4.43 28.72 -15.41
C GLU A 101 -5.71 28.74 -14.57
N ALA A 102 -5.56 28.90 -13.26
CA ALA A 102 -6.66 29.16 -12.35
C ALA A 102 -6.68 30.64 -11.96
N ARG A 103 -7.84 31.29 -12.15
CA ARG A 103 -8.12 32.65 -11.68
C ARG A 103 -8.99 32.60 -10.46
N ILE A 104 -8.56 33.26 -9.40
CA ILE A 104 -9.23 33.26 -8.10
C ILE A 104 -9.57 34.68 -7.71
N ASP A 105 -10.86 34.95 -7.55
CA ASP A 105 -11.40 36.20 -7.04
C ASP A 105 -11.89 35.99 -5.60
N CYS A 106 -11.47 36.90 -4.67
CA CYS A 106 -11.88 36.87 -3.27
C CYS A 106 -12.87 38.01 -3.00
N ARG A 107 -14.10 37.67 -2.59
CA ARG A 107 -15.14 38.68 -2.30
C ARG A 107 -14.79 39.63 -1.15
N ALA A 108 -13.94 39.19 -0.23
CA ALA A 108 -13.50 40.02 0.90
C ALA A 108 -12.51 41.12 0.47
N ILE A 109 -11.89 40.99 -0.70
CA ILE A 109 -10.89 41.93 -1.26
C ILE A 109 -11.27 42.22 -2.72
N PRO A 110 -12.31 43.07 -2.95
CA PRO A 110 -12.77 43.36 -4.29
C PRO A 110 -11.68 44.07 -5.11
N GLY A 111 -11.49 43.60 -6.37
CA GLY A 111 -10.51 44.17 -7.31
C GLY A 111 -9.17 43.46 -7.33
N GLU A 112 -8.84 42.63 -6.35
CA GLU A 112 -7.67 41.76 -6.41
C GLU A 112 -8.01 40.44 -7.06
N ARG A 113 -7.18 40.05 -8.05
CA ARG A 113 -7.27 38.75 -8.74
C ARG A 113 -5.97 37.98 -8.57
N TYR A 114 -6.09 36.76 -8.06
CA TYR A 114 -4.97 35.85 -7.90
C TYR A 114 -4.92 34.86 -9.06
N VAL A 115 -3.72 34.45 -9.46
CA VAL A 115 -3.52 33.50 -10.56
C VAL A 115 -2.59 32.39 -10.08
N ALA A 116 -3.00 31.14 -10.30
CA ALA A 116 -2.18 29.97 -10.08
C ALA A 116 -2.07 29.18 -11.40
N LYS A 117 -0.89 28.60 -11.67
CA LYS A 117 -0.61 27.89 -12.93
C LYS A 117 -0.09 26.49 -12.64
N THR A 118 -0.38 25.56 -13.54
CA THR A 118 0.15 24.18 -13.51
C THR A 118 0.15 23.61 -14.94
N ASP A 119 0.81 22.48 -15.09
CA ASP A 119 0.77 21.67 -16.30
C ASP A 119 -0.22 20.52 -16.13
N LEU A 120 -0.88 20.14 -17.22
CA LEU A 120 -1.75 18.99 -17.32
C LEU A 120 -1.23 18.09 -18.43
N LEU A 121 -0.73 16.92 -18.08
CA LEU A 121 -0.22 15.93 -19.02
C LEU A 121 -1.31 14.92 -19.37
N ILE A 122 -1.60 14.79 -20.65
CA ILE A 122 -2.47 13.74 -21.21
C ILE A 122 -1.59 12.81 -22.06
N LEU A 123 -1.62 11.52 -21.75
CA LEU A 123 -0.88 10.49 -22.49
C LEU A 123 -1.83 9.50 -23.17
N GLY A 124 -1.34 8.77 -24.15
CA GLY A 124 -2.00 7.57 -24.65
C GLY A 124 -2.00 6.49 -23.56
N TYR A 125 -3.09 5.74 -23.46
CA TYR A 125 -3.20 4.65 -22.48
C TYR A 125 -2.13 3.58 -22.69
N LYS A 126 -1.55 3.13 -21.59
CA LYS A 126 -0.58 2.04 -21.53
C LYS A 126 -0.98 1.04 -20.44
N SER A 127 -1.02 -0.24 -20.75
CA SER A 127 -1.56 -1.26 -19.84
C SER A 127 -0.81 -1.40 -18.51
N ASN A 128 0.49 -1.06 -18.49
CA ASN A 128 1.33 -1.12 -17.29
C ASN A 128 1.64 0.26 -16.69
N GLU A 129 0.93 1.31 -17.10
CA GLU A 129 1.15 2.67 -16.57
C GLU A 129 0.95 2.76 -15.06
N VAL A 130 1.74 3.60 -14.43
CA VAL A 130 1.70 3.88 -12.99
C VAL A 130 1.60 5.38 -12.78
N LYS A 131 0.53 5.83 -12.11
CA LYS A 131 0.30 7.25 -11.81
C LYS A 131 0.51 7.52 -10.33
N THR A 132 0.92 8.73 -10.00
CA THR A 132 0.86 9.24 -8.62
C THR A 132 -0.43 10.02 -8.43
N ASP A 133 -1.13 9.81 -7.32
CA ASP A 133 -2.31 10.59 -6.89
C ASP A 133 -1.86 11.61 -5.83
N LYS A 134 -1.86 12.87 -6.14
CA LYS A 134 -1.40 13.93 -5.23
C LYS A 134 -2.37 14.22 -4.08
N LEU A 135 -3.62 13.78 -4.18
CA LEU A 135 -4.61 13.94 -3.12
C LEU A 135 -4.38 12.91 -1.99
N THR A 136 -4.30 11.64 -2.35
CA THR A 136 -4.10 10.55 -1.39
C THR A 136 -2.61 10.29 -1.09
N GLY A 137 -1.73 10.67 -2.01
CA GLY A 137 -0.30 10.36 -1.99
C GLY A 137 0.01 8.92 -2.46
N GLY A 138 -1.01 8.13 -2.79
CA GLY A 138 -0.84 6.77 -3.29
C GLY A 138 -0.44 6.68 -4.76
N LEU A 139 -0.28 5.45 -5.23
CA LEU A 139 -0.14 5.16 -6.65
C LEU A 139 -1.46 4.62 -7.22
N ILE A 140 -1.60 4.72 -8.54
CA ILE A 140 -2.64 4.05 -9.31
C ILE A 140 -1.94 3.05 -10.22
N VAL A 141 -2.18 1.77 -9.99
CA VAL A 141 -1.62 0.64 -10.73
C VAL A 141 -2.77 -0.23 -11.22
N ASN A 142 -2.77 -0.61 -12.49
CA ASN A 142 -3.87 -1.37 -13.08
C ASN A 142 -5.25 -0.71 -12.84
N LYS A 143 -5.32 0.62 -12.87
CA LYS A 143 -6.51 1.46 -12.60
C LYS A 143 -7.03 1.45 -11.16
N LEU A 144 -6.32 0.83 -10.22
CA LEU A 144 -6.69 0.72 -8.81
C LEU A 144 -5.69 1.46 -7.91
N PRO A 145 -6.14 1.98 -6.77
CA PRO A 145 -5.25 2.50 -5.74
C PRO A 145 -4.26 1.43 -5.29
N PHE A 146 -3.00 1.80 -5.15
CA PHE A 146 -1.92 0.90 -4.81
C PHE A 146 -1.03 1.53 -3.73
N PHE A 147 -0.89 0.83 -2.61
CA PHE A 147 0.05 1.18 -1.55
C PHE A 147 1.30 0.31 -1.71
N PRO A 148 2.45 0.85 -2.13
CA PRO A 148 3.68 0.08 -2.25
C PRO A 148 4.17 -0.39 -0.88
N PHE A 149 4.33 -1.70 -0.71
CA PHE A 149 4.89 -2.28 0.50
C PHE A 149 5.93 -3.32 0.11
N GLY A 150 7.19 -2.96 0.26
CA GLY A 150 8.28 -3.71 -0.36
C GLY A 150 9.55 -3.80 0.45
N PHE A 151 10.58 -4.26 -0.23
CA PHE A 151 11.91 -4.48 0.32
C PHE A 151 13.01 -4.31 -0.73
N TYR A 152 14.21 -4.00 -0.25
CA TYR A 152 15.44 -4.08 -1.03
C TYR A 152 16.06 -5.46 -0.93
N CYS A 153 16.77 -5.89 -2.00
CA CYS A 153 17.56 -7.13 -2.05
C CYS A 153 18.75 -7.00 -2.99
N TYR A 154 19.76 -7.87 -2.82
CA TYR A 154 20.97 -7.90 -3.65
C TYR A 154 21.03 -9.10 -4.59
N SER A 155 20.13 -10.04 -4.49
CA SER A 155 20.11 -11.27 -5.30
C SER A 155 18.70 -11.56 -5.76
N PRO A 156 18.16 -10.77 -6.71
CA PRO A 156 16.80 -10.95 -7.21
C PRO A 156 16.60 -12.29 -7.91
N GLY A 157 17.67 -12.82 -8.52
CA GLY A 157 17.67 -14.14 -9.16
C GLY A 157 17.77 -15.32 -8.20
N TYR A 158 17.74 -15.11 -6.87
CA TYR A 158 17.63 -16.21 -5.92
C TYR A 158 16.33 -16.97 -6.15
N PRO A 159 16.37 -18.29 -6.37
CA PRO A 159 15.33 -18.96 -7.15
C PRO A 159 13.91 -18.89 -6.58
N THR A 160 13.75 -18.55 -5.32
CA THR A 160 12.44 -18.52 -4.64
C THR A 160 12.15 -17.21 -3.92
N LEU A 161 12.98 -16.19 -4.09
CA LEU A 161 12.81 -14.94 -3.33
C LEU A 161 11.47 -14.24 -3.59
N PRO A 162 11.03 -14.04 -4.84
CA PRO A 162 9.73 -13.42 -5.09
C PRO A 162 8.55 -14.23 -4.51
N GLU A 163 8.60 -15.56 -4.62
CA GLU A 163 7.60 -16.48 -4.08
C GLU A 163 7.53 -16.45 -2.56
N GLU A 164 8.67 -16.43 -1.89
CA GLU A 164 8.75 -16.38 -0.44
C GLU A 164 8.18 -15.08 0.12
N GLU A 165 8.36 -13.98 -0.59
CA GLU A 165 8.00 -12.66 -0.09
C GLU A 165 6.58 -12.23 -0.49
N ILE A 166 6.08 -12.65 -1.67
CA ILE A 166 4.68 -12.35 -2.04
C ILE A 166 3.68 -13.03 -1.09
N VAL A 167 3.96 -14.23 -0.62
CA VAL A 167 3.10 -14.95 0.33
C VAL A 167 3.10 -14.33 1.73
N LYS A 168 4.07 -13.47 2.03
CA LYS A 168 4.13 -12.68 3.25
C LYS A 168 3.42 -11.33 3.12
N GLY A 169 2.80 -11.04 1.98
CA GLY A 169 2.06 -9.82 1.73
C GLY A 169 2.85 -8.69 1.04
N PHE A 170 4.14 -8.86 0.77
CA PHE A 170 4.89 -7.87 0.01
C PHE A 170 4.38 -7.79 -1.44
N ASN A 171 4.27 -6.58 -1.95
CA ASN A 171 3.81 -6.32 -3.32
C ASN A 171 4.85 -5.60 -4.18
N VAL A 172 6.00 -5.24 -3.60
CA VAL A 172 7.11 -4.57 -4.30
C VAL A 172 8.45 -5.19 -3.92
N MET A 173 9.30 -5.41 -4.91
CA MET A 173 10.71 -5.78 -4.74
C MET A 173 11.60 -4.73 -5.40
N SER A 174 12.73 -4.38 -4.78
CA SER A 174 13.73 -3.46 -5.35
C SER A 174 15.12 -4.06 -5.27
N PRO A 175 15.60 -4.67 -6.36
CA PRO A 175 16.92 -5.29 -6.37
C PRO A 175 18.02 -4.25 -6.64
N TYR A 176 19.10 -4.29 -5.84
CA TYR A 176 20.36 -3.68 -6.22
C TYR A 176 21.02 -4.55 -7.29
N GLN A 177 21.37 -3.94 -8.41
CA GLN A 177 21.82 -4.69 -9.58
C GLN A 177 22.86 -3.91 -10.40
N LYS A 178 23.67 -4.65 -11.15
CA LYS A 178 24.56 -4.10 -12.16
C LYS A 178 23.94 -4.28 -13.53
N ILE A 179 23.72 -3.18 -14.22
CA ILE A 179 23.16 -3.17 -15.57
C ILE A 179 24.28 -3.35 -16.58
N THR A 180 24.50 -4.60 -16.98
CA THR A 180 25.45 -4.99 -18.02
C THR A 180 24.74 -5.86 -19.07
N PRO A 181 25.28 -5.98 -20.29
CA PRO A 181 24.69 -6.86 -21.29
C PRO A 181 24.58 -8.31 -20.81
N GLU A 182 25.58 -8.81 -20.09
CA GLU A 182 25.65 -10.20 -19.59
C GLU A 182 24.56 -10.50 -18.57
N SER A 183 24.15 -9.52 -17.76
CA SER A 183 23.14 -9.69 -16.72
C SER A 183 21.70 -9.45 -17.22
N TYR A 184 21.48 -9.18 -18.51
CA TYR A 184 20.15 -8.92 -19.07
C TYR A 184 19.17 -10.05 -18.85
N ASN A 185 19.58 -11.29 -19.17
CA ASN A 185 18.70 -12.45 -19.01
C ASN A 185 18.28 -12.69 -17.56
N GLU A 186 19.16 -12.45 -16.59
CA GLU A 186 18.83 -12.53 -15.16
C GLU A 186 17.82 -11.47 -14.77
N ARG A 187 18.01 -10.22 -15.25
CA ARG A 187 17.06 -9.13 -14.98
C ARG A 187 15.69 -9.41 -15.59
N ASN A 188 15.66 -9.89 -16.84
CA ASN A 188 14.40 -10.26 -17.48
C ASN A 188 13.70 -11.39 -16.74
N ALA A 189 14.45 -12.42 -16.31
CA ALA A 189 13.88 -13.58 -15.64
C ALA A 189 13.20 -13.24 -14.31
N TYR A 190 13.82 -12.41 -13.45
CA TYR A 190 13.14 -12.02 -12.21
C TYR A 190 11.97 -11.04 -12.45
N MET A 191 12.06 -10.19 -13.48
CA MET A 191 10.95 -9.31 -13.89
C MET A 191 9.74 -10.14 -14.34
N ASP A 192 9.95 -11.12 -15.23
CA ASP A 192 8.91 -12.06 -15.67
C ASP A 192 8.31 -12.79 -14.48
N ARG A 193 9.15 -13.27 -13.57
CA ARG A 193 8.68 -13.98 -12.38
C ARG A 193 7.85 -13.10 -11.45
N CYS A 194 8.26 -11.86 -11.24
CA CYS A 194 7.46 -10.89 -10.49
C CYS A 194 6.11 -10.63 -11.16
N ALA A 195 6.08 -10.51 -12.49
CA ALA A 195 4.84 -10.32 -13.24
C ALA A 195 3.88 -11.50 -13.08
N GLU A 196 4.37 -12.74 -13.17
CA GLU A 196 3.59 -13.96 -12.98
C GLU A 196 2.94 -14.04 -11.60
N LEU A 197 3.68 -13.61 -10.56
CA LEU A 197 3.22 -13.58 -9.18
C LEU A 197 2.36 -12.35 -8.85
N GLY A 198 2.37 -11.34 -9.74
CA GLY A 198 1.71 -10.04 -9.51
C GLY A 198 2.45 -9.13 -8.55
N MET A 199 3.71 -9.41 -8.27
CA MET A 199 4.61 -8.49 -7.56
C MET A 199 5.09 -7.42 -8.53
N LYS A 200 5.23 -6.19 -8.06
CA LYS A 200 5.82 -5.09 -8.82
C LYS A 200 7.30 -4.93 -8.49
N VAL A 201 8.04 -4.35 -9.41
CA VAL A 201 9.46 -4.07 -9.25
C VAL A 201 9.71 -2.56 -9.28
N HIS A 202 10.23 -2.04 -8.19
CA HIS A 202 10.83 -0.71 -8.12
C HIS A 202 12.25 -0.83 -8.67
N TYR A 203 12.39 -0.52 -9.97
CA TYR A 203 13.55 -0.89 -10.77
C TYR A 203 14.75 0.02 -10.54
N ASN A 204 15.85 -0.56 -10.10
CA ASN A 204 17.06 0.15 -9.74
C ASN A 204 17.93 0.42 -10.96
N LEU A 205 18.17 1.70 -11.28
CA LEU A 205 19.02 2.20 -12.36
C LEU A 205 20.37 2.73 -11.88
N LEU A 206 20.70 2.64 -10.57
CA LEU A 206 21.85 3.29 -9.95
C LEU A 206 23.18 3.04 -10.67
N SER A 207 23.38 1.84 -11.22
CA SER A 207 24.63 1.48 -11.89
C SER A 207 24.90 2.26 -13.18
N VAL A 208 23.86 2.81 -13.80
CA VAL A 208 23.94 3.55 -15.08
C VAL A 208 23.48 5.00 -14.96
N SER A 209 22.74 5.34 -13.91
CA SER A 209 22.35 6.72 -13.61
C SER A 209 23.42 7.49 -12.83
N GLY A 210 24.48 6.83 -12.37
CA GLY A 210 25.52 7.44 -11.53
C GLY A 210 25.09 7.74 -10.10
N GLY A 211 23.89 7.28 -9.71
CA GLY A 211 23.23 7.67 -8.48
C GLY A 211 23.68 6.99 -7.18
N GLY A 212 24.79 6.26 -7.18
CA GLY A 212 25.30 5.61 -5.96
C GLY A 212 24.71 4.22 -5.71
N GLY A 213 24.76 3.77 -4.46
CA GLY A 213 24.28 2.45 -4.03
C GLY A 213 25.35 1.37 -3.97
N VAL A 214 25.39 0.66 -2.83
CA VAL A 214 26.32 -0.45 -2.62
C VAL A 214 25.97 -1.61 -3.53
N GLY A 215 26.98 -2.21 -4.18
CA GLY A 215 26.77 -3.36 -5.08
C GLY A 215 26.25 -3.02 -6.48
N SER A 216 25.89 -1.76 -6.76
CA SER A 216 25.41 -1.32 -8.08
C SER A 216 26.51 -0.66 -8.93
N LYS A 217 27.65 -0.33 -8.36
CA LYS A 217 28.71 0.41 -9.07
C LYS A 217 29.33 -0.42 -10.18
N ILE A 218 29.44 0.15 -11.37
CA ILE A 218 30.23 -0.36 -12.50
C ILE A 218 31.38 0.62 -12.72
N GLU A 219 32.61 0.10 -12.69
CA GLU A 219 33.81 0.89 -12.89
C GLU A 219 34.14 0.99 -14.38
N GLY A 220 34.82 2.09 -14.79
CA GLY A 220 35.35 2.27 -16.12
C GLY A 220 34.38 2.71 -17.21
N LEU A 221 33.09 2.98 -16.89
CA LEU A 221 32.16 3.53 -17.85
C LEU A 221 32.32 5.05 -17.99
N SER A 222 32.40 5.54 -19.23
CA SER A 222 32.26 6.95 -19.55
C SER A 222 30.81 7.41 -19.33
N GLU A 223 30.61 8.72 -19.22
CA GLU A 223 29.24 9.29 -19.08
C GLU A 223 28.37 9.01 -20.31
N SER A 224 28.96 8.96 -21.52
CA SER A 224 28.23 8.58 -22.74
C SER A 224 27.74 7.14 -22.67
N GLU A 225 28.61 6.21 -22.28
CA GLU A 225 28.26 4.79 -22.14
C GLU A 225 27.19 4.58 -21.05
N LYS A 226 27.26 5.30 -19.93
CA LYS A 226 26.22 5.27 -18.90
C LYS A 226 24.87 5.72 -19.46
N LYS A 227 24.84 6.83 -20.18
CA LYS A 227 23.61 7.39 -20.79
C LYS A 227 23.04 6.44 -21.84
N GLU A 228 23.88 5.85 -22.70
CA GLU A 228 23.45 4.86 -23.69
C GLU A 228 22.83 3.62 -23.03
N ARG A 229 23.49 3.08 -22.00
CA ARG A 229 22.97 1.93 -21.21
C ARG A 229 21.68 2.28 -20.46
N LEU A 230 21.60 3.48 -19.89
CA LEU A 230 20.39 3.96 -19.22
C LEU A 230 19.21 3.98 -20.20
N ILE A 231 19.37 4.57 -21.37
CA ILE A 231 18.31 4.64 -22.40
C ILE A 231 17.95 3.22 -22.90
N ALA A 232 18.93 2.37 -23.13
CA ALA A 232 18.70 1.00 -23.58
C ALA A 232 17.90 0.20 -22.53
N GLU A 233 18.25 0.33 -21.25
CA GLU A 233 17.59 -0.35 -20.15
C GLU A 233 16.13 0.10 -19.97
N ILE A 234 15.89 1.42 -20.00
CA ILE A 234 14.55 1.97 -19.94
C ILE A 234 13.69 1.42 -21.08
N LYS A 235 14.19 1.44 -22.32
CA LYS A 235 13.48 0.91 -23.50
C LYS A 235 13.19 -0.58 -23.40
N SER A 236 14.05 -1.35 -22.75
CA SER A 236 13.89 -2.79 -22.56
C SER A 236 12.75 -3.13 -21.59
N PHE A 237 12.58 -2.33 -20.51
CA PHE A 237 11.68 -2.68 -19.43
C PHE A 237 10.47 -1.74 -19.25
N ARG A 238 10.40 -0.60 -19.94
CA ARG A 238 9.26 0.34 -19.81
C ARG A 238 7.89 -0.27 -20.15
N ASP A 239 7.88 -1.34 -20.94
CA ASP A 239 6.65 -2.04 -21.34
C ASP A 239 6.38 -3.29 -20.48
N HIS A 240 7.28 -3.57 -19.52
CA HIS A 240 7.21 -4.79 -18.73
C HIS A 240 6.11 -4.69 -17.65
N PRO A 241 5.19 -5.69 -17.52
CA PRO A 241 4.05 -5.61 -16.60
C PRO A 241 4.43 -5.54 -15.12
N ALA A 242 5.61 -6.00 -14.72
CA ALA A 242 6.09 -5.89 -13.34
C ALA A 242 6.64 -4.51 -12.99
N LEU A 243 6.94 -3.64 -13.95
CA LEU A 243 7.53 -2.33 -13.65
C LEU A 243 6.59 -1.47 -12.81
N LEU A 244 7.10 -0.94 -11.69
CA LEU A 244 6.40 0.03 -10.84
C LEU A 244 6.90 1.45 -11.10
N GLY A 245 8.20 1.61 -11.23
CA GLY A 245 8.86 2.90 -11.38
C GLY A 245 10.37 2.76 -11.33
N TRP A 246 11.06 3.86 -11.56
CA TRP A 246 12.50 3.93 -11.73
C TRP A 246 13.18 4.54 -10.50
N TYR A 247 14.18 3.86 -9.95
CA TYR A 247 15.02 4.33 -8.85
C TYR A 247 16.36 4.79 -9.39
N ILE A 248 16.59 6.12 -9.39
CA ILE A 248 17.73 6.73 -10.11
C ILE A 248 18.87 7.18 -9.21
N SER A 249 18.67 7.41 -7.94
CA SER A 249 19.73 7.85 -7.02
C SER A 249 19.49 7.46 -5.58
N ASP A 250 20.56 7.11 -4.90
CA ASP A 250 20.65 6.65 -3.54
C ASP A 250 21.51 7.64 -2.73
N GLU A 251 20.87 8.37 -1.80
CA GLU A 251 21.50 9.34 -0.89
C GLU A 251 22.39 10.40 -1.60
N PRO A 252 21.89 11.10 -2.64
CA PRO A 252 22.69 12.07 -3.38
C PRO A 252 23.19 13.20 -2.49
N ASN A 253 22.44 13.57 -1.46
CA ASN A 253 22.79 14.60 -0.50
C ASN A 253 24.01 14.27 0.38
N GLY A 254 24.35 12.98 0.53
CA GLY A 254 25.57 12.49 1.19
C GLY A 254 26.75 12.25 0.25
N LYS A 255 26.52 12.26 -1.08
CA LYS A 255 27.49 11.83 -2.11
C LYS A 255 27.91 12.94 -3.07
N SER A 256 27.59 14.19 -2.79
CA SER A 256 27.91 15.37 -3.61
C SER A 256 27.38 15.33 -5.04
N ILE A 257 26.25 14.62 -5.26
CA ILE A 257 25.55 14.60 -6.55
C ILE A 257 24.59 15.81 -6.58
N THR A 258 24.74 16.68 -7.58
CA THR A 258 23.98 17.92 -7.65
C THR A 258 22.55 17.70 -8.13
N PRO A 259 21.61 18.61 -7.78
CA PRO A 259 20.24 18.59 -8.32
C PRO A 259 20.21 18.62 -9.86
N ASP A 260 21.02 19.46 -10.50
CA ASP A 260 21.08 19.59 -11.96
C ASP A 260 21.47 18.28 -12.66
N GLN A 261 22.43 17.53 -12.09
CA GLN A 261 22.82 16.23 -12.61
C GLN A 261 21.65 15.22 -12.58
N LEU A 262 20.90 15.19 -11.48
CA LEU A 262 19.76 14.29 -11.35
C LEU A 262 18.55 14.76 -12.18
N GLU A 263 18.38 16.06 -12.36
CA GLU A 263 17.35 16.61 -13.26
C GLU A 263 17.60 16.20 -14.73
N GLU A 264 18.85 16.17 -15.19
CA GLU A 264 19.21 15.67 -16.54
C GLU A 264 18.87 14.20 -16.70
N ILE A 265 19.20 13.38 -15.68
CA ILE A 265 18.86 11.95 -15.65
C ILE A 265 17.34 11.77 -15.65
N TYR A 266 16.62 12.50 -14.80
CA TYR A 266 15.17 12.48 -14.75
C TYR A 266 14.55 12.81 -16.11
N LYS A 267 14.99 13.88 -16.77
CA LYS A 267 14.54 14.26 -18.12
C LYS A 267 14.79 13.13 -19.12
N THR A 268 15.96 12.51 -19.08
CA THR A 268 16.30 11.37 -19.95
C THR A 268 15.36 10.18 -19.70
N VAL A 269 15.01 9.90 -18.43
CA VAL A 269 14.03 8.86 -18.11
C VAL A 269 12.66 9.22 -18.66
N LYS A 270 12.14 10.42 -18.37
CA LYS A 270 10.80 10.85 -18.78
C LYS A 270 10.63 10.99 -20.30
N GLU A 271 11.66 11.34 -21.04
CA GLU A 271 11.67 11.34 -22.51
C GLU A 271 11.51 9.93 -23.11
N ASN A 272 12.02 8.91 -22.42
CA ASN A 272 11.95 7.51 -22.88
C ASN A 272 10.80 6.72 -22.25
N ASP A 273 10.30 7.14 -21.07
CA ASP A 273 9.19 6.54 -20.36
C ASP A 273 8.43 7.57 -19.50
N PRO A 274 7.44 8.27 -20.04
CA PRO A 274 6.63 9.22 -19.28
C PRO A 274 5.58 8.56 -18.38
N TRP A 275 5.33 7.24 -18.51
CA TRP A 275 4.25 6.53 -17.82
C TRP A 275 4.61 6.00 -16.43
N HIS A 276 5.89 5.93 -16.08
CA HIS A 276 6.32 5.42 -14.79
C HIS A 276 6.99 6.50 -13.94
N PRO A 277 6.75 6.50 -12.62
CA PRO A 277 7.34 7.49 -11.72
C PRO A 277 8.84 7.22 -11.48
N VAL A 278 9.55 8.29 -11.17
CA VAL A 278 10.97 8.29 -10.79
C VAL A 278 11.10 8.60 -9.31
N SER A 279 11.96 7.89 -8.61
CA SER A 279 12.22 8.05 -7.18
C SER A 279 13.68 8.26 -6.85
N ILE A 280 13.92 8.92 -5.71
CA ILE A 280 15.23 9.13 -5.10
C ILE A 280 15.11 8.89 -3.59
N VAL A 281 16.08 8.18 -2.99
CA VAL A 281 16.21 8.00 -1.54
C VAL A 281 17.15 9.05 -0.96
N PHE A 282 16.79 9.62 0.18
CA PHE A 282 17.57 10.64 0.89
C PHE A 282 17.90 10.21 2.31
N MET A 283 19.16 10.38 2.68
CA MET A 283 19.64 10.32 4.07
C MET A 283 19.48 11.68 4.78
N ALA A 284 19.79 11.71 6.05
CA ALA A 284 19.81 12.98 6.82
C ALA A 284 20.82 13.99 6.23
N PRO A 285 20.46 15.28 6.12
CA PRO A 285 19.20 15.93 6.44
C PRO A 285 18.12 15.66 5.40
N PHE A 286 17.03 14.97 5.80
CA PHE A 286 16.01 14.46 4.86
C PHE A 286 15.29 15.55 4.07
N LEU A 287 15.14 16.76 4.62
CA LEU A 287 14.52 17.89 3.94
C LEU A 287 15.35 18.45 2.78
N ASN A 288 16.62 18.00 2.62
CA ASN A 288 17.39 18.27 1.40
C ASN A 288 16.69 17.71 0.14
N ALA A 289 15.78 16.76 0.27
CA ALA A 289 14.94 16.29 -0.83
C ALA A 289 14.25 17.42 -1.62
N LYS A 290 13.96 18.54 -0.96
CA LYS A 290 13.29 19.69 -1.58
C LYS A 290 14.11 20.34 -2.70
N ILE A 291 15.44 20.41 -2.58
CA ILE A 291 16.28 20.98 -3.64
C ILE A 291 16.40 20.08 -4.87
N TYR A 292 16.04 18.78 -4.74
CA TYR A 292 15.98 17.81 -5.82
C TYR A 292 14.57 17.61 -6.39
N SER A 293 13.63 18.49 -6.03
CA SER A 293 12.20 18.31 -6.35
C SER A 293 11.92 18.15 -7.84
N ASP A 294 12.72 18.77 -8.71
CA ASP A 294 12.55 18.72 -10.16
C ASP A 294 13.14 17.46 -10.81
N ALA A 295 13.85 16.64 -10.00
CA ALA A 295 14.50 15.41 -10.45
C ALA A 295 13.76 14.13 -10.05
N LEU A 296 12.53 14.21 -9.49
CA LEU A 296 11.81 13.05 -8.98
C LEU A 296 10.29 13.23 -9.00
N ASP A 297 9.58 12.12 -9.00
CA ASP A 297 8.13 12.05 -8.79
C ASP A 297 7.80 11.57 -7.37
N ILE A 298 8.63 10.73 -6.75
CA ILE A 298 8.44 10.13 -5.44
C ILE A 298 9.66 10.41 -4.57
N VAL A 299 9.45 11.00 -3.39
CA VAL A 299 10.49 11.22 -2.38
C VAL A 299 10.59 9.97 -1.51
N MET A 300 11.81 9.48 -1.27
CA MET A 300 12.04 8.40 -0.31
C MET A 300 13.05 8.85 0.76
N ALA A 301 12.90 8.35 1.98
CA ALA A 301 13.83 8.63 3.07
C ALA A 301 14.10 7.37 3.89
N ASP A 302 15.35 7.20 4.33
CA ASP A 302 15.86 6.00 5.00
C ASP A 302 16.39 6.26 6.42
N PRO A 303 15.51 6.67 7.35
CA PRO A 303 15.87 6.88 8.75
C PRO A 303 16.11 5.56 9.47
N TYR A 304 17.36 5.27 9.83
CA TYR A 304 17.78 4.06 10.55
C TYR A 304 18.14 4.37 12.01
N PRO A 305 17.17 4.29 12.96
CA PRO A 305 17.40 4.73 14.33
C PRO A 305 18.08 3.71 15.25
N ILE A 306 18.07 2.42 14.96
CA ILE A 306 18.42 1.37 15.92
C ILE A 306 19.91 1.00 15.81
N PRO A 307 20.66 0.97 16.93
CA PRO A 307 20.20 1.07 18.34
C PRO A 307 20.20 2.49 18.94
N ASP A 308 20.84 3.50 18.34
CA ASP A 308 21.33 4.68 19.03
C ASP A 308 20.39 5.89 18.98
N HIS A 309 19.31 5.82 18.21
CA HIS A 309 18.33 6.88 18.07
C HIS A 309 16.92 6.43 18.48
N SER A 310 16.03 7.40 18.60
CA SER A 310 14.63 7.13 18.95
C SER A 310 13.92 6.30 17.87
N VAL A 311 13.17 5.29 18.26
CA VAL A 311 12.27 4.52 17.41
C VAL A 311 11.23 5.38 16.70
N SER A 312 11.01 6.63 17.16
CA SER A 312 10.10 7.59 16.53
C SER A 312 10.72 8.31 15.32
N LEU A 313 12.03 8.20 15.08
CA LEU A 313 12.69 8.91 13.98
C LEU A 313 12.01 8.73 12.62
N PRO A 314 11.60 7.52 12.18
CA PRO A 314 10.90 7.37 10.90
C PRO A 314 9.56 8.11 10.85
N GLY A 315 8.82 8.14 11.95
CA GLY A 315 7.59 8.92 12.08
C GLY A 315 7.82 10.43 12.04
N ASP A 316 8.86 10.90 12.71
CA ASP A 316 9.22 12.33 12.74
C ASP A 316 9.66 12.80 11.35
N VAL A 317 10.45 11.99 10.62
CA VAL A 317 10.86 12.24 9.24
C VAL A 317 9.63 12.27 8.33
N ALA A 318 8.72 11.29 8.46
CA ALA A 318 7.47 11.28 7.70
C ALA A 318 6.64 12.55 7.92
N SER A 319 6.56 13.04 9.17
CA SER A 319 5.87 14.29 9.50
C SER A 319 6.51 15.52 8.83
N GLN A 320 7.85 15.59 8.79
CA GLN A 320 8.58 16.65 8.11
C GLN A 320 8.33 16.61 6.59
N LEU A 321 8.43 15.43 5.95
CA LEU A 321 8.18 15.25 4.53
C LEU A 321 6.73 15.56 4.17
N LYS A 322 5.77 15.19 5.02
CA LYS A 322 4.36 15.55 4.82
C LYS A 322 4.16 17.07 4.79
N THR A 323 4.83 17.80 5.67
CA THR A 323 4.73 19.26 5.72
C THR A 323 5.22 19.88 4.42
N GLU A 324 6.32 19.38 3.86
CA GLU A 324 6.93 19.92 2.63
C GLU A 324 6.23 19.43 1.35
N PHE A 325 5.87 18.14 1.27
CA PHE A 325 5.47 17.51 0.01
C PHE A 325 3.98 17.17 -0.12
N ARG A 326 3.16 17.35 0.93
CA ARG A 326 1.72 17.08 0.86
C ARG A 326 1.04 17.81 -0.31
N GLY A 327 0.30 17.06 -1.12
CA GLY A 327 -0.37 17.59 -2.31
C GLY A 327 0.58 18.03 -3.42
N LYS A 328 1.86 17.71 -3.32
CA LYS A 328 2.87 17.95 -4.36
C LYS A 328 3.39 16.63 -4.90
N LYS A 329 3.94 15.78 -4.02
CA LYS A 329 4.58 14.51 -4.35
C LYS A 329 4.28 13.47 -3.27
N PRO A 330 4.05 12.20 -3.61
CA PRO A 330 4.07 11.11 -2.64
C PRO A 330 5.44 10.96 -2.01
N PHE A 331 5.46 10.44 -0.78
CA PHE A 331 6.71 10.09 -0.12
C PHE A 331 6.60 8.73 0.57
N TRP A 332 7.70 7.98 0.52
CA TRP A 332 7.83 6.67 1.14
C TRP A 332 8.91 6.69 2.19
N ILE A 333 8.77 5.84 3.19
CA ILE A 333 9.82 5.62 4.19
C ILE A 333 10.47 4.26 3.94
N VAL A 334 11.78 4.22 4.13
CA VAL A 334 12.61 3.02 4.08
C VAL A 334 13.02 2.67 5.51
N PRO A 335 12.20 1.92 6.27
CA PRO A 335 12.53 1.59 7.64
C PRO A 335 13.69 0.59 7.71
N GLN A 336 14.45 0.67 8.81
CA GLN A 336 15.52 -0.27 9.12
C GLN A 336 14.95 -1.66 9.40
N ALA A 337 15.47 -2.68 8.69
CA ALA A 337 15.19 -4.09 8.94
C ALA A 337 16.49 -4.92 8.91
N PHE A 338 17.57 -4.37 9.41
CA PHE A 338 18.91 -4.97 9.40
C PHE A 338 19.69 -4.58 10.66
N GLY A 339 20.80 -5.26 10.90
CA GLY A 339 21.76 -4.95 11.95
C GLY A 339 23.04 -5.76 11.79
N GLY A 340 24.04 -5.43 12.59
CA GLY A 340 25.32 -6.16 12.65
C GLY A 340 26.39 -5.67 11.69
N GLY A 341 26.28 -4.44 11.20
CA GLY A 341 27.30 -3.76 10.39
C GLY A 341 27.40 -2.28 10.71
N GLU A 342 28.58 -1.70 10.49
CA GLU A 342 28.89 -0.27 10.70
C GLU A 342 28.40 0.24 12.07
N LEU A 343 27.54 1.27 12.07
CA LEU A 343 26.99 1.89 13.27
C LEU A 343 25.77 1.11 13.82
N TRP A 344 25.19 0.18 13.06
CA TRP A 344 23.96 -0.53 13.44
C TRP A 344 24.28 -1.90 14.04
N SER A 345 24.69 -1.91 15.32
CA SER A 345 25.18 -3.11 16.02
C SER A 345 24.13 -4.21 16.22
N ARG A 346 22.83 -3.89 16.17
CA ARG A 346 21.73 -4.84 16.25
C ARG A 346 20.61 -4.53 15.27
N GLU A 347 19.82 -5.53 14.95
CA GLU A 347 18.56 -5.37 14.23
C GLU A 347 17.46 -4.82 15.15
N PRO A 348 16.40 -4.19 14.58
CA PRO A 348 15.21 -3.82 15.36
C PRO A 348 14.49 -5.03 15.92
N THR A 349 13.86 -4.87 17.07
CA THR A 349 12.91 -5.84 17.63
C THR A 349 11.59 -5.82 16.83
N LEU A 350 10.73 -6.82 17.06
CA LEU A 350 9.39 -6.89 16.46
C LEU A 350 8.57 -5.63 16.74
N GLN A 351 8.60 -5.17 17.99
CA GLN A 351 7.87 -3.98 18.42
C GLN A 351 8.44 -2.71 17.77
N GLU A 352 9.76 -2.63 17.61
CA GLU A 352 10.40 -1.49 16.95
C GLU A 352 10.06 -1.45 15.44
N ILE A 353 10.10 -2.59 14.73
CA ILE A 353 9.65 -2.69 13.33
C ILE A 353 8.22 -2.17 13.20
N ARG A 354 7.32 -2.70 14.02
CA ARG A 354 5.90 -2.35 14.00
C ARG A 354 5.68 -0.86 14.31
N SER A 355 6.34 -0.35 15.34
CA SER A 355 6.26 1.04 15.76
C SER A 355 6.77 1.99 14.66
N MET A 356 7.95 1.74 14.10
CA MET A 356 8.52 2.54 13.01
C MET A 356 7.60 2.59 11.79
N THR A 357 7.06 1.44 11.40
CA THR A 357 6.18 1.32 10.23
C THR A 357 4.88 2.10 10.41
N TRP A 358 4.16 1.86 11.51
CA TRP A 358 2.90 2.56 11.76
C TRP A 358 3.08 4.04 12.02
N GLN A 359 4.14 4.45 12.71
CA GLN A 359 4.45 5.88 12.90
C GLN A 359 4.68 6.58 11.55
N SER A 360 5.37 5.91 10.61
CA SER A 360 5.57 6.45 9.25
C SER A 360 4.24 6.63 8.52
N ILE A 361 3.37 5.61 8.54
CA ILE A 361 2.07 5.63 7.84
C ILE A 361 1.11 6.65 8.47
N ILE A 362 0.99 6.70 9.80
CA ILE A 362 0.14 7.68 10.51
C ILE A 362 0.56 9.10 10.17
N ASN A 363 1.85 9.34 10.04
CA ASN A 363 2.40 10.65 9.69
C ASN A 363 2.42 10.92 8.19
N GLY A 364 1.83 10.05 7.36
CA GLY A 364 1.48 10.33 5.97
C GLY A 364 2.35 9.67 4.92
N ALA A 365 3.24 8.75 5.27
CA ALA A 365 3.90 7.91 4.28
C ALA A 365 2.89 7.06 3.53
N THR A 366 2.99 7.01 2.21
CA THR A 366 2.10 6.26 1.31
C THR A 366 2.81 5.14 0.58
N GLY A 367 3.97 4.74 1.09
CA GLY A 367 4.73 3.57 0.71
C GLY A 367 5.77 3.24 1.76
N ILE A 368 6.06 1.95 1.92
CA ILE A 368 7.07 1.40 2.82
C ILE A 368 7.96 0.47 2.03
N GLN A 369 9.26 0.59 2.19
CA GLN A 369 10.21 -0.29 1.52
C GLN A 369 11.38 -0.60 2.44
N TYR A 370 11.35 -1.74 3.12
CA TYR A 370 12.38 -2.10 4.12
C TYR A 370 13.77 -2.28 3.52
N PHE A 371 14.76 -1.71 4.15
CA PHE A 371 16.15 -2.06 3.96
C PHE A 371 16.58 -2.99 5.08
N VAL A 372 16.92 -4.26 4.84
CA VAL A 372 17.04 -4.99 3.58
C VAL A 372 16.68 -6.47 3.82
N ARG A 373 15.99 -7.13 2.88
CA ARG A 373 15.67 -8.56 2.98
C ARG A 373 16.89 -9.43 2.80
N GLN A 374 17.71 -9.07 1.83
CA GLN A 374 18.91 -9.82 1.47
C GLN A 374 19.96 -8.82 0.99
N GLY A 375 21.04 -8.68 1.72
CA GLY A 375 22.15 -7.77 1.45
C GLY A 375 23.49 -8.50 1.39
N LEU A 376 24.54 -7.75 1.08
CA LEU A 376 25.91 -8.30 1.06
C LEU A 376 26.41 -8.63 2.47
N SER A 377 26.20 -7.71 3.42
CA SER A 377 26.66 -7.82 4.82
C SER A 377 25.52 -7.61 5.81
N TYR A 378 24.49 -6.88 5.41
CA TYR A 378 23.36 -6.48 6.25
C TYR A 378 22.11 -7.21 5.80
N PHE A 379 21.48 -7.91 6.70
CA PHE A 379 20.16 -8.52 6.52
C PHE A 379 19.59 -8.90 7.87
N PRO A 380 18.31 -9.14 7.99
CA PRO A 380 17.75 -9.67 9.22
C PRO A 380 18.36 -11.02 9.54
N LYS A 381 19.01 -11.12 10.69
CA LYS A 381 19.57 -12.40 11.19
C LYS A 381 18.51 -13.20 11.94
N SER A 382 17.50 -12.51 12.43
CA SER A 382 16.35 -13.10 13.12
C SER A 382 15.21 -13.32 12.13
N ALA A 383 14.77 -14.56 12.01
CA ALA A 383 13.57 -14.91 11.25
C ALA A 383 12.32 -14.19 11.80
N ALA A 384 12.29 -13.89 13.10
CA ALA A 384 11.19 -13.19 13.74
C ALA A 384 11.07 -11.74 13.27
N THR A 385 12.19 -11.01 13.16
CA THR A 385 12.20 -9.62 12.64
C THR A 385 11.60 -9.55 11.24
N TRP A 386 12.03 -10.43 10.34
CA TRP A 386 11.51 -10.43 8.97
C TRP A 386 10.05 -10.90 8.90
N ALA A 387 9.64 -11.84 9.76
CA ALA A 387 8.25 -12.26 9.88
C ALA A 387 7.33 -11.10 10.29
N GLU A 388 7.80 -10.19 11.15
CA GLU A 388 7.03 -8.99 11.52
C GLU A 388 6.92 -8.00 10.36
N CYS A 389 7.96 -7.82 9.56
CA CYS A 389 7.87 -7.05 8.31
C CYS A 389 6.78 -7.61 7.38
N GLY A 390 6.69 -8.93 7.27
CA GLY A 390 5.62 -9.60 6.53
C GLY A 390 4.23 -9.39 7.12
N ARG A 391 4.07 -9.46 8.46
CA ARG A 391 2.79 -9.14 9.11
C ARG A 391 2.36 -7.71 8.81
N MET A 392 3.28 -6.77 8.89
CA MET A 392 3.00 -5.38 8.55
C MET A 392 2.54 -5.25 7.09
N ALA A 393 3.15 -6.01 6.16
CA ALA A 393 2.74 -6.01 4.75
C ALA A 393 1.29 -6.48 4.57
N VAL A 394 0.88 -7.55 5.26
CA VAL A 394 -0.51 -8.06 5.22
C VAL A 394 -1.49 -7.06 5.83
N GLU A 395 -1.19 -6.52 7.02
CA GLU A 395 -2.06 -5.55 7.70
C GLU A 395 -2.26 -4.29 6.83
N VAL A 396 -1.20 -3.78 6.21
CA VAL A 396 -1.28 -2.62 5.31
C VAL A 396 -2.02 -2.94 4.02
N ALA A 397 -1.84 -4.14 3.46
CA ALA A 397 -2.60 -4.58 2.28
C ALA A 397 -4.11 -4.56 2.57
N GLU A 398 -4.53 -5.08 3.73
CA GLU A 398 -5.92 -5.06 4.17
C GLU A 398 -6.45 -3.64 4.39
N LEU A 399 -5.62 -2.77 4.95
CA LEU A 399 -6.00 -1.38 5.25
C LEU A 399 -5.85 -0.42 4.05
N THR A 400 -5.30 -0.87 2.94
CA THR A 400 -5.07 -0.03 1.74
C THR A 400 -6.32 0.74 1.28
N PRO A 401 -7.56 0.17 1.27
CA PRO A 401 -8.74 0.92 0.89
C PRO A 401 -8.99 2.17 1.77
N TRP A 402 -8.71 2.08 3.06
CA TRP A 402 -8.83 3.22 3.98
C TRP A 402 -7.62 4.16 3.89
N LEU A 403 -6.41 3.62 3.83
CA LEU A 403 -5.17 4.41 3.79
C LEU A 403 -5.11 5.34 2.58
N LEU A 404 -5.64 4.89 1.44
CA LEU A 404 -5.69 5.64 0.18
C LEU A 404 -7.09 6.20 -0.13
N SER A 405 -8.01 6.19 0.84
CA SER A 405 -9.33 6.80 0.67
C SER A 405 -9.24 8.33 0.60
N ASP A 406 -10.06 8.92 -0.25
CA ASP A 406 -10.27 10.37 -0.38
C ASP A 406 -11.61 10.82 0.23
N GLU A 407 -12.29 9.94 0.98
CA GLU A 407 -13.52 10.24 1.71
C GLU A 407 -13.24 11.14 2.94
N GLU A 408 -14.23 11.98 3.28
CA GLU A 408 -14.20 12.73 4.54
C GLU A 408 -14.17 11.78 5.73
N THR A 409 -13.34 12.07 6.72
CA THR A 409 -13.18 11.23 7.90
C THR A 409 -13.50 11.97 9.19
N LEU A 410 -14.01 11.24 10.19
CA LEU A 410 -14.25 11.78 11.51
C LEU A 410 -12.93 12.04 12.21
N ALA A 411 -12.80 13.24 12.81
CA ALA A 411 -11.60 13.59 13.55
C ALA A 411 -11.44 12.76 14.83
N VAL A 412 -10.24 12.27 15.06
CA VAL A 412 -9.87 11.51 16.27
C VAL A 412 -8.76 12.22 17.03
N GLN A 413 -8.84 12.20 18.36
CA GLN A 413 -7.83 12.74 19.25
C GLN A 413 -7.51 11.78 20.38
N SER A 414 -6.23 11.64 20.71
CA SER A 414 -5.73 10.91 21.87
C SER A 414 -5.64 11.84 23.10
N ASN A 415 -5.92 11.32 24.29
CA ASN A 415 -5.66 12.04 25.56
C ASN A 415 -4.20 11.92 26.02
N SER A 416 -3.36 11.16 25.33
CA SER A 416 -1.95 10.95 25.68
C SER A 416 -1.03 11.49 24.57
N GLY A 417 -0.05 12.32 24.95
CA GLY A 417 1.01 12.77 24.03
C GLY A 417 1.98 11.67 23.57
N ASN A 418 1.97 10.53 24.27
CA ASN A 418 2.77 9.36 23.92
C ASN A 418 2.10 8.46 22.89
N VAL A 419 0.83 8.71 22.55
CA VAL A 419 0.08 7.91 21.57
C VAL A 419 -0.32 8.81 20.40
N ILE A 420 0.22 8.52 19.24
CA ILE A 420 -0.23 9.12 17.97
C ILE A 420 -1.39 8.34 17.40
N VAL A 421 -2.31 9.04 16.74
CA VAL A 421 -3.54 8.45 16.21
C VAL A 421 -3.95 9.12 14.91
N THR A 422 -4.48 8.34 13.99
CA THR A 422 -5.14 8.83 12.77
C THR A 422 -6.44 8.09 12.53
N SER A 423 -7.30 8.68 11.72
CA SER A 423 -8.54 8.05 11.24
C SER A 423 -8.63 8.11 9.73
N ARG A 424 -9.35 7.15 9.14
CA ARG A 424 -9.69 7.09 7.72
C ARG A 424 -11.08 6.50 7.57
N THR A 425 -11.85 7.02 6.63
CA THR A 425 -13.16 6.49 6.27
C THR A 425 -13.12 5.90 4.86
N HIS A 426 -13.75 4.75 4.69
CA HIS A 426 -13.98 4.15 3.38
C HIS A 426 -15.30 3.37 3.40
N ASN A 427 -16.18 3.62 2.43
CA ASN A 427 -17.49 2.95 2.28
C ASN A 427 -18.36 2.96 3.54
N GLY A 428 -18.29 4.04 4.35
CA GLY A 428 -19.04 4.16 5.59
C GLY A 428 -18.47 3.36 6.77
N GLN A 429 -17.25 2.92 6.66
CA GLN A 429 -16.48 2.32 7.73
C GLN A 429 -15.34 3.25 8.14
N LEU A 430 -15.21 3.47 9.44
CA LEU A 430 -14.13 4.26 10.03
C LEU A 430 -13.06 3.34 10.58
N VAL A 431 -11.84 3.50 10.11
CA VAL A 431 -10.65 2.89 10.69
C VAL A 431 -9.91 3.94 11.54
N ILE A 432 -9.51 3.55 12.75
CA ILE A 432 -8.64 4.34 13.62
C ILE A 432 -7.36 3.54 13.85
N ILE A 433 -6.21 4.15 13.60
CA ILE A 433 -4.89 3.54 13.81
C ILE A 433 -4.18 4.34 14.91
N ALA A 434 -3.75 3.65 15.96
CA ALA A 434 -3.07 4.25 17.11
C ALA A 434 -1.75 3.55 17.42
N VAL A 435 -0.71 4.32 17.78
CA VAL A 435 0.62 3.80 18.12
C VAL A 435 1.13 4.45 19.39
N ASN A 436 1.55 3.62 20.33
CA ASN A 436 2.30 4.03 21.50
C ASN A 436 3.78 4.20 21.14
N LYS A 437 4.31 5.41 21.30
CA LYS A 437 5.70 5.77 20.92
C LYS A 437 6.75 5.39 21.96
N ILE A 438 6.33 5.03 23.17
CA ILE A 438 7.26 4.76 24.28
C ILE A 438 7.30 3.26 24.63
N ASN A 439 8.41 2.86 25.20
CA ASN A 439 8.65 1.46 25.61
C ASN A 439 8.03 1.15 27.00
N GLU A 440 6.82 1.65 27.24
CA GLU A 440 6.02 1.39 28.42
C GLU A 440 4.54 1.27 28.02
N PRO A 441 3.73 0.43 28.70
CA PRO A 441 2.28 0.36 28.43
C PRO A 441 1.59 1.69 28.74
N VAL A 442 0.63 2.10 27.92
CA VAL A 442 -0.13 3.35 28.08
C VAL A 442 -1.62 3.06 28.07
N SER A 443 -2.32 3.46 29.14
CA SER A 443 -3.79 3.56 29.14
C SER A 443 -4.21 4.82 28.40
N VAL A 444 -5.05 4.68 27.36
CA VAL A 444 -5.42 5.76 26.46
C VAL A 444 -6.92 5.84 26.27
N SER A 445 -7.41 7.03 25.99
CA SER A 445 -8.75 7.27 25.48
C SER A 445 -8.71 8.07 24.19
N PHE A 446 -9.45 7.59 23.20
CA PHE A 446 -9.62 8.27 21.91
C PHE A 446 -10.99 8.94 21.87
N ARG A 447 -11.03 10.21 21.52
CA ARG A 447 -12.26 10.97 21.26
C ARG A 447 -12.45 11.07 19.76
N VAL A 448 -13.57 10.53 19.28
CA VAL A 448 -14.01 10.62 17.88
C VAL A 448 -15.22 11.54 17.80
N THR A 449 -15.07 12.65 17.10
CA THR A 449 -16.14 13.64 16.94
C THR A 449 -17.23 13.07 16.03
N GLY A 450 -18.52 13.19 16.47
CA GLY A 450 -19.67 12.72 15.69
C GLY A 450 -20.04 11.24 15.90
N LEU A 451 -19.29 10.50 16.71
CA LEU A 451 -19.58 9.12 17.02
C LEU A 451 -20.41 9.03 18.32
N SER A 452 -21.48 8.22 18.34
CA SER A 452 -22.40 8.12 19.48
C SER A 452 -21.97 7.01 20.47
N ALA A 453 -22.47 5.82 20.31
CA ALA A 453 -22.16 4.64 21.11
C ALA A 453 -22.19 3.38 20.25
N GLY A 454 -21.39 2.37 20.62
CA GLY A 454 -21.31 1.12 19.90
C GLY A 454 -20.12 0.26 20.29
N GLN A 455 -19.72 -0.59 19.38
CA GLN A 455 -18.53 -1.42 19.51
C GLN A 455 -17.59 -1.19 18.35
N ALA A 456 -16.29 -1.06 18.65
CA ALA A 456 -15.22 -1.06 17.68
C ALA A 456 -14.59 -2.46 17.65
N ARG A 457 -14.46 -3.06 16.49
CA ARG A 457 -13.65 -4.27 16.31
C ARG A 457 -12.17 -3.88 16.34
N VAL A 458 -11.38 -4.54 17.17
CA VAL A 458 -9.92 -4.40 17.11
C VAL A 458 -9.44 -5.34 16.03
N MET A 459 -8.99 -4.78 14.92
CA MET A 459 -8.48 -5.56 13.78
C MET A 459 -7.19 -6.28 14.17
N PHE A 460 -6.98 -7.44 13.57
CA PHE A 460 -5.84 -8.33 13.81
C PHE A 460 -5.78 -8.90 15.23
N GLU A 461 -6.86 -8.68 16.01
CA GLU A 461 -7.09 -9.27 17.32
C GLU A 461 -8.54 -9.77 17.43
N ASN A 462 -8.75 -10.86 18.16
CA ASN A 462 -10.11 -11.40 18.33
C ASN A 462 -10.85 -10.73 19.50
N ARG A 463 -11.02 -9.41 19.46
CA ARG A 463 -11.71 -8.65 20.50
C ARG A 463 -12.45 -7.43 20.00
N PHE A 464 -13.40 -6.95 20.80
CA PHE A 464 -14.14 -5.71 20.60
C PHE A 464 -13.95 -4.78 21.80
N VAL A 465 -13.98 -3.47 21.53
CA VAL A 465 -13.95 -2.42 22.56
C VAL A 465 -15.21 -1.57 22.43
N SER A 466 -15.95 -1.46 23.54
CA SER A 466 -17.14 -0.60 23.58
C SER A 466 -16.75 0.87 23.64
N TYR A 467 -17.53 1.72 22.96
CA TYR A 467 -17.40 3.17 23.07
C TYR A 467 -18.75 3.83 23.41
N ARG A 468 -18.67 4.95 24.13
CA ARG A 468 -19.83 5.80 24.47
C ARG A 468 -19.46 7.26 24.26
N VAL A 469 -20.40 8.04 23.68
CA VAL A 469 -20.21 9.46 23.38
C VAL A 469 -18.89 9.71 22.62
N GLY A 470 -18.59 8.82 21.64
CA GLY A 470 -17.37 8.89 20.84
C GLY A 470 -16.06 8.63 21.61
N ILE A 471 -16.11 8.09 22.83
CA ILE A 471 -14.90 7.80 23.62
C ILE A 471 -14.64 6.31 23.63
N ILE A 472 -13.50 5.92 23.04
CA ILE A 472 -12.94 4.58 23.07
C ILE A 472 -11.84 4.57 24.14
N LYS A 473 -11.85 3.61 25.08
CA LYS A 473 -10.80 3.45 26.09
C LYS A 473 -10.13 2.10 25.90
N ASP A 474 -8.80 2.12 25.88
CA ASP A 474 -8.00 0.90 25.70
C ASP A 474 -6.64 1.04 26.39
N GLN A 475 -5.84 -0.03 26.34
CA GLN A 475 -4.45 -0.06 26.81
C GLN A 475 -3.56 -0.54 25.66
N LEU A 476 -2.58 0.27 25.29
CA LEU A 476 -1.57 -0.09 24.32
C LEU A 476 -0.33 -0.61 25.06
N SER A 477 0.22 -1.74 24.61
CA SER A 477 1.50 -2.26 25.10
C SER A 477 2.65 -1.31 24.77
N ALA A 478 3.82 -1.57 25.33
CA ALA A 478 5.06 -0.88 24.99
C ALA A 478 5.33 -0.93 23.49
N LEU A 479 5.54 0.22 22.83
CA LEU A 479 5.67 0.38 21.38
C LEU A 479 4.53 -0.26 20.57
N GLY A 480 3.41 -0.57 21.21
CA GLY A 480 2.28 -1.28 20.63
C GLY A 480 1.44 -0.41 19.70
N SER A 481 0.78 -1.04 18.76
CA SER A 481 -0.19 -0.42 17.86
C SER A 481 -1.53 -1.13 17.92
N GLN A 482 -2.61 -0.39 17.66
CA GLN A 482 -3.97 -0.92 17.58
C GLN A 482 -4.70 -0.31 16.39
N VAL A 483 -5.51 -1.12 15.74
CA VAL A 483 -6.37 -0.72 14.64
C VAL A 483 -7.82 -1.02 15.02
N TYR A 484 -8.69 0.00 14.99
CA TYR A 484 -10.09 -0.13 15.35
C TYR A 484 -10.95 0.10 14.11
N LEU A 485 -11.85 -0.84 13.82
CA LEU A 485 -12.83 -0.73 12.74
C LEU A 485 -14.21 -0.45 13.34
N ILE A 486 -14.90 0.56 12.83
CA ILE A 486 -16.22 1.02 13.29
C ILE A 486 -17.12 1.23 12.09
N ASN A 487 -18.30 0.59 12.08
CA ASN A 487 -19.34 0.89 11.12
C ASN A 487 -20.01 2.21 11.50
N THR A 488 -19.91 3.25 10.64
CA THR A 488 -20.49 4.57 10.87
C THR A 488 -21.88 4.73 10.26
N LYS A 489 -22.24 3.87 9.30
CA LYS A 489 -23.61 3.77 8.79
C LYS A 489 -24.40 2.84 9.70
N PRO A 490 -25.62 3.20 10.13
CA PRO A 490 -26.48 2.25 10.81
C PRO A 490 -26.68 1.04 9.89
N ASP A 491 -26.50 -0.15 10.44
CA ASP A 491 -26.89 -1.37 9.76
C ASP A 491 -28.39 -1.27 9.43
N ASN A 492 -28.71 -0.90 8.20
CA ASN A 492 -30.06 -1.04 7.64
C ASN A 492 -30.33 -2.52 7.27
N GLN A 493 -29.73 -3.45 8.00
CA GLN A 493 -30.22 -4.79 8.03
C GLN A 493 -31.47 -4.78 8.91
N THR A 494 -32.62 -4.56 8.25
CA THR A 494 -33.90 -5.00 8.78
C THR A 494 -33.69 -6.42 9.32
N ALA A 495 -33.94 -6.58 10.62
CA ALA A 495 -34.00 -7.87 11.28
C ALA A 495 -35.15 -8.70 10.69
N GLY A 496 -34.97 -9.18 9.47
CA GLY A 496 -35.62 -10.37 8.96
C GLY A 496 -34.99 -11.52 9.72
N ALA A 497 -35.77 -12.38 10.35
CA ALA A 497 -35.36 -13.53 11.13
C ALA A 497 -34.35 -14.37 10.35
N SER A 498 -33.06 -14.02 10.45
CA SER A 498 -31.93 -14.73 9.89
C SER A 498 -31.69 -15.94 10.78
N THR A 499 -31.80 -17.10 10.22
CA THR A 499 -31.15 -18.30 10.79
C THR A 499 -29.66 -17.97 10.90
N ALA A 500 -29.15 -17.87 12.13
CA ALA A 500 -27.78 -17.44 12.36
C ALA A 500 -26.82 -18.38 11.62
N ASN A 501 -25.90 -17.83 10.85
CA ASN A 501 -24.81 -18.60 10.24
C ASN A 501 -23.93 -19.17 11.36
N LEU A 502 -23.72 -20.48 11.36
CA LEU A 502 -22.91 -21.17 12.37
C LEU A 502 -21.42 -21.05 12.11
N MET A 503 -21.04 -20.50 10.95
CA MET A 503 -19.64 -20.32 10.57
C MET A 503 -19.08 -19.04 11.15
N THR A 504 -17.90 -19.13 11.72
CA THR A 504 -17.06 -17.99 12.08
C THR A 504 -16.29 -17.55 10.84
N ASP A 505 -16.17 -16.26 10.60
CA ASP A 505 -15.45 -15.68 9.44
C ASP A 505 -15.82 -16.38 8.12
N ALA A 506 -17.09 -16.36 7.82
CA ALA A 506 -17.70 -17.04 6.67
C ALA A 506 -17.20 -16.51 5.30
N GLY A 507 -16.74 -15.27 5.26
CA GLY A 507 -16.21 -14.58 4.08
C GLY A 507 -14.69 -14.54 4.03
N PHE A 508 -14.00 -15.24 4.93
CA PHE A 508 -12.52 -15.26 5.00
C PHE A 508 -11.85 -13.90 5.18
N GLU A 509 -12.50 -13.01 5.91
CA GLU A 509 -12.03 -11.63 6.10
C GLU A 509 -11.05 -11.48 7.26
N ASP A 510 -10.96 -12.48 8.15
CA ASP A 510 -10.08 -12.49 9.32
C ASP A 510 -8.81 -13.30 9.07
N LEU A 511 -7.65 -12.70 9.37
CA LEU A 511 -6.34 -13.33 9.22
C LEU A 511 -5.84 -13.92 10.55
N SER A 512 -5.30 -15.16 10.51
CA SER A 512 -4.54 -15.73 11.62
C SER A 512 -3.03 -15.51 11.49
N GLY A 513 -2.59 -15.10 10.33
CA GLY A 513 -1.22 -14.83 9.94
C GLY A 513 -1.14 -14.39 8.48
N PRO A 514 0.05 -14.11 7.94
CA PRO A 514 0.22 -13.68 6.55
C PRO A 514 -0.46 -14.65 5.57
N GLY A 515 -1.51 -14.17 4.88
CA GLY A 515 -2.25 -14.95 3.88
C GLY A 515 -2.95 -16.20 4.41
N LEU A 516 -3.14 -16.33 5.74
CA LEU A 516 -3.82 -17.48 6.34
C LEU A 516 -5.16 -17.09 6.96
N PRO A 517 -6.24 -17.84 6.67
CA PRO A 517 -7.54 -17.60 7.28
C PRO A 517 -7.54 -17.84 8.79
N SER A 518 -8.33 -17.08 9.53
CA SER A 518 -8.46 -17.23 10.99
C SER A 518 -9.38 -18.39 11.39
N ALA A 519 -10.40 -18.67 10.58
CA ALA A 519 -11.48 -19.59 10.94
C ALA A 519 -11.29 -21.03 10.47
N CYS A 520 -10.21 -21.33 9.74
CA CYS A 520 -9.97 -22.66 9.20
C CYS A 520 -8.48 -23.00 9.12
N TYR A 521 -8.19 -24.29 8.94
CA TYR A 521 -6.83 -24.81 8.88
C TYR A 521 -6.76 -26.08 8.01
N ALA A 522 -5.58 -26.35 7.45
CA ALA A 522 -5.31 -27.62 6.79
C ALA A 522 -5.07 -28.72 7.82
N ARG A 523 -5.55 -29.94 7.52
CA ARG A 523 -5.26 -31.10 8.37
C ARG A 523 -3.75 -31.41 8.34
N PRO A 524 -3.08 -31.58 9.49
CA PRO A 524 -1.71 -32.09 9.55
C PRO A 524 -1.58 -33.43 8.81
N GLY A 525 -0.54 -33.61 8.01
CA GLY A 525 -0.32 -34.82 7.20
C GLY A 525 -1.10 -34.86 5.88
N GLY A 526 -1.71 -33.75 5.47
CA GLY A 526 -2.32 -33.60 4.15
C GLY A 526 -1.31 -33.74 3.02
N ASP A 527 -1.83 -33.81 1.79
CA ASP A 527 -1.05 -34.10 0.58
C ASP A 527 0.11 -33.11 0.38
N ARG A 528 1.31 -33.65 0.26
CA ARG A 528 2.51 -32.84 -0.01
C ARG A 528 2.36 -32.11 -1.33
N GLY A 529 2.59 -30.82 -1.29
CA GLY A 529 2.56 -29.91 -2.46
C GLY A 529 1.21 -29.25 -2.72
N ALA A 530 0.12 -29.60 -2.03
CA ALA A 530 -1.10 -28.80 -2.04
C ALA A 530 -0.95 -27.63 -1.05
N THR A 531 -1.43 -26.44 -1.45
CA THR A 531 -1.33 -25.22 -0.66
C THR A 531 -2.68 -24.52 -0.57
N TYR A 532 -2.86 -23.69 0.44
CA TYR A 532 -4.00 -22.79 0.58
C TYR A 532 -3.57 -21.46 1.16
N PHE A 533 -4.27 -20.39 0.79
CA PHE A 533 -4.06 -19.06 1.30
C PHE A 533 -5.27 -18.15 0.98
N LEU A 534 -5.32 -16.98 1.58
CA LEU A 534 -6.30 -15.96 1.24
C LEU A 534 -5.88 -15.23 -0.04
N ASP A 535 -6.83 -15.10 -0.96
CA ASP A 535 -6.64 -14.37 -2.21
C ASP A 535 -7.45 -13.07 -2.16
N SER A 536 -6.76 -11.93 -2.25
CA SER A 536 -7.37 -10.60 -2.26
C SER A 536 -7.67 -10.06 -3.67
N ARG A 537 -7.45 -10.87 -4.71
CA ARG A 537 -7.72 -10.49 -6.11
C ARG A 537 -8.94 -11.18 -6.68
N GLU A 538 -9.16 -12.42 -6.24
CA GLU A 538 -10.27 -13.27 -6.67
C GLU A 538 -11.16 -13.55 -5.47
N TYR A 539 -12.25 -12.80 -5.30
CA TYR A 539 -13.23 -12.96 -4.25
C TYR A 539 -14.64 -12.71 -4.79
N PHE A 540 -15.65 -13.27 -4.13
CA PHE A 540 -17.05 -13.08 -4.49
C PHE A 540 -17.65 -11.89 -3.73
N GLU A 541 -17.39 -11.81 -2.42
CA GLU A 541 -17.91 -10.77 -1.53
C GLU A 541 -16.81 -10.36 -0.53
N GLY A 542 -16.79 -9.12 -0.06
CA GLY A 542 -15.78 -8.64 0.88
C GLY A 542 -14.46 -8.27 0.19
N ASN A 543 -13.33 -8.73 0.72
CA ASN A 543 -11.98 -8.41 0.25
C ASN A 543 -11.10 -9.65 0.00
N HIS A 544 -11.56 -10.83 0.43
CA HIS A 544 -10.79 -12.07 0.36
C HIS A 544 -11.64 -13.27 -0.01
N SER A 545 -11.00 -14.27 -0.55
CA SER A 545 -11.53 -15.63 -0.65
C SER A 545 -10.48 -16.64 -0.25
N LEU A 546 -10.88 -17.85 0.08
CA LEU A 546 -9.96 -18.97 0.32
C LEU A 546 -9.56 -19.61 -1.01
N ARG A 547 -8.29 -19.54 -1.37
CA ARG A 547 -7.71 -20.21 -2.55
C ARG A 547 -7.04 -21.52 -2.16
N ILE A 548 -7.39 -22.61 -2.86
CA ILE A 548 -6.76 -23.93 -2.72
C ILE A 548 -6.07 -24.27 -4.03
N ILE A 549 -4.83 -24.73 -3.96
CA ILE A 549 -4.02 -25.15 -5.09
C ILE A 549 -3.60 -26.61 -4.91
N THR A 550 -3.93 -27.46 -5.87
CA THR A 550 -3.52 -28.87 -5.88
C THR A 550 -2.70 -29.16 -7.14
N PRO A 551 -1.38 -29.37 -7.02
CA PRO A 551 -0.48 -29.43 -8.18
C PRO A 551 -0.48 -30.76 -8.92
N LYS A 552 -1.05 -31.83 -8.36
CA LYS A 552 -1.00 -33.20 -8.91
C LYS A 552 -2.36 -33.87 -8.90
N GLU A 553 -2.62 -34.70 -9.91
CA GLU A 553 -3.76 -35.63 -9.91
C GLU A 553 -3.72 -36.55 -8.68
N ASN A 554 -4.87 -36.95 -8.19
CA ASN A 554 -5.07 -37.81 -7.03
C ASN A 554 -4.61 -37.24 -5.69
N LYS A 555 -4.36 -35.94 -5.65
CA LYS A 555 -4.10 -35.19 -4.42
C LYS A 555 -5.31 -34.34 -4.08
N SER A 556 -5.55 -34.11 -2.81
CA SER A 556 -6.59 -33.21 -2.32
C SER A 556 -6.18 -32.59 -1.01
N LEU A 557 -6.43 -31.29 -0.84
CA LEU A 557 -6.27 -30.61 0.44
C LEU A 557 -7.64 -30.43 1.08
N GLY A 558 -7.79 -30.90 2.30
CA GLY A 558 -9.00 -30.67 3.10
C GLY A 558 -8.76 -29.49 4.05
N ILE A 559 -9.47 -28.41 3.85
CA ILE A 559 -9.50 -27.27 4.75
C ILE A 559 -10.64 -27.46 5.74
N ARG A 560 -10.32 -27.48 7.04
CA ARG A 560 -11.27 -27.66 8.13
C ARG A 560 -11.54 -26.34 8.81
N PHE A 561 -12.81 -26.02 8.95
CA PHE A 561 -13.24 -24.93 9.83
C PHE A 561 -13.20 -25.35 11.29
N PHE A 562 -13.11 -24.38 12.19
CA PHE A 562 -13.21 -24.65 13.61
C PHE A 562 -14.55 -25.32 13.96
N PRO A 563 -14.56 -26.21 14.97
CA PRO A 563 -15.76 -26.97 15.30
C PRO A 563 -16.90 -26.10 15.82
N PHE A 564 -18.10 -26.40 15.37
CA PHE A 564 -19.35 -25.82 15.88
C PHE A 564 -20.35 -26.91 16.29
N TYR A 565 -21.37 -26.52 17.05
CA TYR A 565 -22.33 -27.48 17.56
C TYR A 565 -23.49 -27.68 16.56
N VAL A 566 -23.89 -28.94 16.40
CA VAL A 566 -25.10 -29.38 15.72
C VAL A 566 -26.02 -30.15 16.64
N LYS A 567 -27.31 -30.24 16.32
CA LYS A 567 -28.34 -30.88 17.09
C LYS A 567 -28.79 -32.19 16.45
N ALA A 568 -29.01 -33.22 17.26
CA ALA A 568 -29.59 -34.50 16.84
C ALA A 568 -30.97 -34.28 16.19
N GLY A 569 -31.22 -34.88 15.05
CA GLY A 569 -32.46 -34.80 14.30
C GLY A 569 -32.68 -33.50 13.54
N ALA A 570 -31.83 -32.51 13.66
CA ALA A 570 -31.91 -31.27 12.90
C ALA A 570 -31.31 -31.39 11.50
N SER A 571 -31.85 -30.64 10.56
CA SER A 571 -31.29 -30.49 9.21
C SER A 571 -30.56 -29.17 9.08
N TYR A 572 -29.54 -29.18 8.26
CA TYR A 572 -28.67 -28.03 8.01
C TYR A 572 -28.53 -27.80 6.51
N THR A 573 -28.73 -26.56 6.10
CA THR A 573 -28.40 -26.07 4.77
C THR A 573 -26.98 -25.54 4.77
N ILE A 574 -26.15 -26.03 3.84
CA ILE A 574 -24.79 -25.56 3.65
C ILE A 574 -24.71 -24.92 2.28
N SER A 575 -24.33 -23.66 2.21
CA SER A 575 -24.10 -22.96 0.96
C SER A 575 -22.70 -22.36 0.91
N ILE A 576 -22.13 -22.32 -0.27
CA ILE A 576 -20.79 -21.75 -0.53
C ILE A 576 -20.75 -21.17 -1.94
N TRP A 577 -20.12 -20.05 -2.09
CA TRP A 577 -19.71 -19.55 -3.40
C TRP A 577 -18.34 -20.13 -3.74
N ALA A 578 -18.20 -20.65 -4.96
CA ALA A 578 -16.93 -21.20 -5.40
C ALA A 578 -16.78 -21.06 -6.92
N LYS A 579 -15.52 -21.02 -7.35
CA LYS A 579 -15.11 -21.14 -8.76
C LYS A 579 -13.83 -21.94 -8.87
N SER A 580 -13.49 -22.39 -10.06
CA SER A 580 -12.22 -23.04 -10.34
C SER A 580 -11.62 -22.58 -11.64
N ASP A 581 -10.31 -22.62 -11.73
CA ASP A 581 -9.58 -22.37 -12.97
C ASP A 581 -8.71 -23.59 -13.29
N PRO A 582 -9.14 -24.40 -14.27
CA PRO A 582 -8.39 -25.57 -14.71
C PRO A 582 -7.10 -25.20 -15.47
N ASP A 583 -7.03 -23.98 -16.01
CA ASP A 583 -5.92 -23.52 -16.83
C ASP A 583 -4.81 -22.82 -16.00
N GLN A 584 -5.07 -22.41 -14.76
CA GLN A 584 -4.04 -21.93 -13.84
C GLN A 584 -3.21 -23.10 -13.30
N ARG A 585 -2.18 -23.41 -14.03
CA ARG A 585 -1.16 -24.38 -13.61
C ARG A 585 -0.14 -23.65 -12.75
N LEU A 586 0.13 -24.16 -11.54
CA LEU A 586 1.39 -23.85 -10.88
C LEU A 586 2.50 -24.38 -11.78
N ILE A 587 3.27 -23.47 -12.36
CA ILE A 587 4.53 -23.82 -12.97
C ILE A 587 5.39 -24.31 -11.80
N SER A 588 5.49 -25.63 -11.64
CA SER A 588 6.50 -26.16 -10.73
C SER A 588 7.83 -25.76 -11.34
N VAL A 589 8.63 -25.03 -10.56
CA VAL A 589 10.04 -24.79 -10.89
C VAL A 589 10.72 -26.15 -10.93
N THR A 590 10.71 -26.78 -12.10
CA THR A 590 11.55 -27.93 -12.38
C THR A 590 12.75 -27.36 -13.12
N ILE A 591 13.92 -27.52 -12.51
CA ILE A 591 15.24 -27.28 -13.13
C ILE A 591 15.19 -27.76 -14.59
N PRO A 592 15.65 -26.94 -15.56
CA PRO A 592 15.38 -27.14 -16.97
C PRO A 592 16.26 -28.21 -17.60
N GLU A 593 16.08 -29.48 -17.27
CA GLU A 593 16.81 -30.55 -17.98
C GLU A 593 15.93 -31.51 -18.81
N LYS A 594 14.61 -31.42 -18.74
CA LYS A 594 13.75 -32.17 -19.68
C LYS A 594 12.44 -31.41 -19.88
N GLY A 595 12.34 -30.75 -21.03
CA GLY A 595 11.08 -30.16 -21.48
C GLY A 595 9.93 -31.14 -21.46
N ARG A 596 8.95 -30.92 -20.58
CA ARG A 596 7.63 -31.52 -20.69
C ARG A 596 6.67 -30.44 -21.17
N LEU A 597 6.17 -30.61 -22.37
CA LEU A 597 4.99 -29.95 -22.88
C LEU A 597 3.81 -30.44 -22.03
N TYR A 598 3.05 -29.49 -21.45
CA TYR A 598 1.85 -29.83 -20.68
C TYR A 598 0.67 -30.01 -21.60
N GLU A 599 0.02 -31.16 -21.52
CA GLU A 599 -1.26 -31.40 -22.18
C GLU A 599 -2.39 -30.70 -21.45
N LYS A 600 -3.33 -30.15 -22.20
CA LYS A 600 -4.54 -29.50 -21.68
C LYS A 600 -5.39 -30.56 -20.95
N ASN A 601 -5.65 -30.35 -19.68
CA ASN A 601 -6.45 -31.27 -18.88
C ASN A 601 -7.93 -31.01 -19.13
N GLU A 602 -8.58 -31.91 -19.89
CA GLU A 602 -10.01 -31.83 -20.24
C GLU A 602 -10.94 -32.39 -19.15
N LYS A 603 -10.40 -32.88 -18.05
CA LYS A 603 -11.22 -33.40 -16.94
C LYS A 603 -11.87 -32.30 -16.15
N PRO A 604 -13.17 -32.43 -15.83
CA PRO A 604 -13.85 -31.45 -14.98
C PRO A 604 -13.21 -31.39 -13.61
N GLN A 605 -13.09 -30.17 -13.08
CA GLN A 605 -12.66 -29.98 -11.69
C GLN A 605 -13.85 -30.15 -10.75
N TYR A 606 -13.58 -30.71 -9.60
CA TYR A 606 -14.59 -30.93 -8.57
C TYR A 606 -14.25 -30.13 -7.33
N ILE A 607 -15.28 -29.61 -6.69
CA ILE A 607 -15.25 -29.13 -5.31
C ILE A 607 -16.07 -30.08 -4.43
N GLU A 608 -15.71 -30.15 -3.19
CA GLU A 608 -16.32 -31.07 -2.24
C GLU A 608 -16.59 -30.38 -0.91
N ILE A 609 -17.81 -30.52 -0.43
CA ILE A 609 -18.29 -29.98 0.84
C ILE A 609 -18.62 -31.19 1.72
N GLN A 610 -18.08 -31.20 2.93
CA GLN A 610 -18.33 -32.29 3.90
C GLN A 610 -18.63 -31.72 5.29
N LEU A 611 -19.73 -32.14 5.88
CA LEU A 611 -20.08 -31.83 7.27
C LEU A 611 -19.73 -33.03 8.17
N GLY A 612 -18.54 -32.96 8.78
CA GLY A 612 -18.04 -34.03 9.66
C GLY A 612 -18.15 -35.41 9.03
N GLU A 613 -18.80 -36.33 9.75
CA GLU A 613 -19.14 -37.68 9.27
C GLU A 613 -20.56 -37.79 8.73
N PHE A 614 -21.38 -36.72 8.84
CA PHE A 614 -22.81 -36.76 8.58
C PHE A 614 -23.21 -36.57 7.13
N GLY A 615 -22.40 -35.89 6.34
CA GLY A 615 -22.74 -35.66 4.93
C GLY A 615 -21.57 -35.14 4.10
N ARG A 616 -21.59 -35.54 2.80
CA ARG A 616 -20.61 -35.13 1.81
C ARG A 616 -21.29 -34.91 0.47
N ALA A 617 -21.03 -33.78 -0.14
CA ALA A 617 -21.49 -33.46 -1.49
C ALA A 617 -20.29 -33.07 -2.37
N ARG A 618 -20.36 -33.48 -3.64
CA ARG A 618 -19.36 -33.19 -4.66
C ARG A 618 -20.05 -32.51 -5.84
N PHE A 619 -19.48 -31.42 -6.29
CA PHE A 619 -19.98 -30.60 -7.40
C PHE A 619 -18.91 -30.45 -8.46
N VAL A 620 -19.31 -30.31 -9.71
CA VAL A 620 -18.45 -29.85 -10.81
C VAL A 620 -18.28 -28.35 -10.59
N ALA A 621 -17.03 -27.91 -10.47
CA ALA A 621 -16.73 -26.50 -10.29
C ALA A 621 -16.80 -25.73 -11.62
N ASP A 622 -17.41 -24.55 -11.61
CA ASP A 622 -17.49 -23.65 -12.75
C ASP A 622 -16.27 -22.72 -12.79
N LYS A 623 -15.98 -22.13 -13.95
CA LYS A 623 -14.95 -21.09 -14.11
C LYS A 623 -15.39 -19.75 -13.51
N GLU A 624 -16.70 -19.51 -13.48
CA GLU A 624 -17.30 -18.32 -12.88
C GLU A 624 -17.77 -18.61 -11.46
N TRP A 625 -17.89 -17.58 -10.64
CA TRP A 625 -18.43 -17.70 -9.30
C TRP A 625 -19.86 -18.23 -9.33
N ARG A 626 -20.10 -19.36 -8.68
CA ARG A 626 -21.42 -19.97 -8.50
C ARG A 626 -21.66 -20.39 -7.08
N GLN A 627 -22.92 -20.33 -6.68
CA GLN A 627 -23.36 -20.84 -5.39
C GLN A 627 -23.64 -22.35 -5.48
N TYR A 628 -23.05 -23.10 -4.57
CA TYR A 628 -23.28 -24.52 -4.40
C TYR A 628 -23.98 -24.75 -3.07
N VAL A 629 -25.05 -25.53 -3.07
CA VAL A 629 -25.89 -25.76 -1.90
C VAL A 629 -26.05 -27.24 -1.66
N THR A 630 -25.94 -27.69 -0.40
CA THR A 630 -26.23 -29.06 0.00
C THR A 630 -26.95 -29.07 1.34
N PHE A 631 -27.64 -30.18 1.62
CA PHE A 631 -28.43 -30.37 2.83
C PHE A 631 -27.89 -31.57 3.58
N VAL A 632 -27.83 -31.47 4.91
CA VAL A 632 -27.38 -32.56 5.79
C VAL A 632 -28.32 -32.66 6.97
N THR A 633 -28.88 -33.84 7.19
CA THR A 633 -29.68 -34.14 8.39
C THR A 633 -28.84 -34.93 9.39
N ILE A 634 -28.79 -34.46 10.60
CA ILE A 634 -28.10 -35.14 11.69
C ILE A 634 -28.98 -36.28 12.22
N PRO A 635 -28.48 -37.53 12.34
CA PRO A 635 -29.26 -38.65 12.86
C PRO A 635 -29.83 -38.35 14.26
N LYS A 636 -31.05 -38.85 14.51
CA LYS A 636 -31.76 -38.64 15.78
C LYS A 636 -31.09 -39.33 16.98
N ASP A 637 -30.31 -40.36 16.72
CA ASP A 637 -29.56 -41.16 17.70
C ASP A 637 -28.18 -40.57 18.04
N THR A 638 -27.83 -39.46 17.42
CA THR A 638 -26.63 -38.69 17.73
C THR A 638 -26.76 -38.11 19.17
N LEU A 639 -25.62 -37.91 19.85
CA LEU A 639 -25.63 -37.22 21.16
C LEU A 639 -26.36 -35.85 21.00
N THR A 640 -27.15 -35.49 22.00
CA THR A 640 -28.07 -34.33 22.00
C THR A 640 -27.41 -33.02 21.51
N ARG A 641 -26.11 -32.90 21.69
CA ARG A 641 -25.29 -31.78 21.23
C ARG A 641 -23.92 -32.31 20.83
N PHE A 642 -23.59 -32.20 19.56
CA PHE A 642 -22.36 -32.73 19.00
C PHE A 642 -21.54 -31.63 18.31
N LYS A 643 -20.23 -31.67 18.48
CA LYS A 643 -19.31 -30.79 17.73
C LYS A 643 -18.91 -31.43 16.42
N THR A 644 -19.07 -30.68 15.32
CA THR A 644 -18.64 -31.10 13.97
C THR A 644 -17.85 -30.02 13.29
N ASN A 645 -17.21 -30.35 12.17
CA ASN A 645 -16.48 -29.42 11.32
C ASN A 645 -17.07 -29.36 9.93
N LEU A 646 -17.07 -28.21 9.31
CA LEU A 646 -17.16 -28.12 7.87
C LEU A 646 -15.77 -28.38 7.26
N ILE A 647 -15.71 -29.10 6.14
CA ILE A 647 -14.48 -29.37 5.41
C ILE A 647 -14.72 -29.04 3.95
N LEU A 648 -13.88 -28.20 3.40
CA LEU A 648 -13.84 -27.90 1.96
C LEU A 648 -12.66 -28.61 1.32
N ARG A 649 -12.87 -29.15 0.11
CA ARG A 649 -11.82 -29.83 -0.65
C ARG A 649 -11.92 -29.52 -2.12
N MET A 650 -10.78 -29.58 -2.78
CA MET A 650 -10.67 -29.67 -4.21
C MET A 650 -9.96 -30.98 -4.56
N PRO A 651 -10.69 -32.05 -4.89
CA PRO A 651 -10.08 -33.28 -5.38
C PRO A 651 -9.61 -33.10 -6.82
N GLY A 652 -8.37 -33.49 -7.10
CA GLY A 652 -7.75 -33.38 -8.41
C GLY A 652 -6.83 -32.17 -8.55
N GLN A 653 -6.19 -32.07 -9.71
CA GLN A 653 -5.23 -31.00 -10.01
C GLN A 653 -5.94 -29.70 -10.40
N GLY A 654 -5.49 -28.56 -9.93
CA GLY A 654 -5.96 -27.23 -10.35
C GLY A 654 -6.01 -26.24 -9.21
N VAL A 655 -6.77 -25.17 -9.42
CA VAL A 655 -6.99 -24.09 -8.46
C VAL A 655 -8.49 -23.89 -8.26
N ALA A 656 -8.92 -23.73 -7.02
CA ALA A 656 -10.29 -23.35 -6.68
C ALA A 656 -10.30 -22.26 -5.63
N TRP A 657 -11.29 -21.37 -5.72
CA TRP A 657 -11.58 -20.33 -4.75
C TRP A 657 -12.92 -20.59 -4.09
N PHE A 658 -12.99 -20.30 -2.82
CA PHE A 658 -14.18 -20.49 -1.98
C PHE A 658 -14.45 -19.21 -1.19
N ASP A 659 -15.72 -18.82 -1.09
CA ASP A 659 -16.13 -17.61 -0.42
C ASP A 659 -17.55 -17.73 0.13
N ASN A 660 -17.95 -16.81 1.04
CA ASN A 660 -19.28 -16.65 1.61
C ASN A 660 -19.90 -17.99 2.04
N VAL A 661 -19.20 -18.70 2.93
CA VAL A 661 -19.59 -20.01 3.46
C VAL A 661 -20.68 -19.86 4.52
N LYS A 662 -21.82 -20.51 4.35
CA LYS A 662 -22.92 -20.49 5.31
C LYS A 662 -23.34 -21.90 5.70
N VAL A 663 -23.55 -22.08 6.99
CA VAL A 663 -24.18 -23.28 7.56
C VAL A 663 -25.32 -22.78 8.45
N THR A 664 -26.54 -23.10 8.09
CA THR A 664 -27.74 -22.67 8.79
C THR A 664 -28.58 -23.87 9.20
N GLU A 665 -29.14 -23.84 10.41
CA GLU A 665 -30.10 -24.85 10.87
C GLU A 665 -31.43 -24.60 10.17
N ASP A 666 -31.95 -25.62 9.50
CA ASP A 666 -33.28 -25.56 8.86
C ASP A 666 -34.36 -25.65 9.97
N ARG A 667 -35.42 -24.87 9.83
CA ARG A 667 -36.55 -24.85 10.79
C ARG A 667 -37.53 -25.96 10.53
#